data_9c1d453fed1199a1e8eedf50ae83f542
#
_entry.id   9c1d453fed1199a1e8eedf50ae83f542
#
_cell.length_a   1.000
_cell.length_b   1.000
_cell.length_c   1.000
_cell.angle_alpha   90.00
_cell.angle_beta   90.00
_cell.angle_gamma   90.00
#
_symmetry.space_group_name_H-M   'P 1'
#
loop_
_entity.id
_entity.type
_entity.pdbx_description
1 polymer ?
#
loop_
_entity_poly.entity_id
_entity_poly.type
_entity_poly.pdbx_seq_one_letter_code
_entity_poly.pdbx_strand_id
1 'polypeptide(L)'
;GHRQRRHASVCQPLYDALMTETKNTPDTSGDSVVPGSRVRSRLAWFGSRGHSTPAAIEPLLRAVRANHPKADTSLIVRAYEVAEKAHSGQRRKSGEPYITHPVAVATILAELGMTAQTLAAAVLHDTVEDTDYTLERLRADFGDEISLLVDGVTKLDKLQYGEAAQAETVRKMIIAMSKDIRVLVIKLGDRLHNARTWKYVSAENAARKAKETLEIYAPLAHRLGMNTIKWELEDRSFKALYPGVYEEIEHMVAERAPAREEYLRQVRLQIEEDLRVNRIKGAVTGRPKHYYSIYQKMIVRGKDFDDIYDLVALRVIVDTVQDCYAVLGSLHSRWTPMSGRFKDYIAVPKFNLYQSLHTTVVGPGGKPVEIQIRTHEMHRMAEYGVAAHWRYKEDPNASGPSALGGRPGDSDQGDLGWLRQLVDWQKETQDPTEFLDALRYEMAGDQVYVFTPRGDVLALPAGATPVDFAYAVHTEVGHRTVGARVNSRLVPLDTRLENGDTVEVFTSKAINAGPSRDWLSFVASTRARNKIRSWFSKERREEAIEEGKGAIARTLRKQNLPLQRLMSHETLMNVAKTLDKVDIDGLYAAVGEGHVSAQHVVDTLVATMGGEDGAEETLAEGILPTRATTHRRPRTADAGVVVAGMDEGDVYVKLARCCTPMPGDPIVGFITRGSGVSVHRADCQNVEQLQREPERLITVSWADHAQSAYLVQVEVEALDRGGLLADITRALADSHVNLVSASIATSRDRVVTGRFVVELAEVGHLDHTLAALRRIDGVFEARRSLSAARRSN
;
A
#
# COMPACT_ATOMS: atom_id res chain seq x y z
N GLY A 1 -4.18 16.77 -34.31
CA GLY A 1 -5.58 17.17 -34.34
C GLY A 1 -6.28 16.55 -35.53
N HIS A 2 -6.92 15.39 -35.46
CA HIS A 2 -7.97 14.80 -36.33
C HIS A 2 -7.87 13.27 -36.28
N ARG A 3 -8.16 12.67 -35.14
CA ARG A 3 -8.50 11.24 -35.02
C ARG A 3 -9.25 10.92 -33.73
N GLN A 4 -10.17 11.80 -33.30
CA GLN A 4 -10.97 11.55 -32.08
C GLN A 4 -12.47 11.89 -32.29
N ARG A 5 -13.03 11.57 -33.44
CA ARG A 5 -14.50 11.62 -33.61
C ARG A 5 -14.91 10.58 -34.65
N ARG A 6 -15.10 9.35 -34.23
CA ARG A 6 -15.99 8.34 -34.80
C ARG A 6 -15.90 7.13 -33.90
N HIS A 7 -16.84 6.98 -32.98
CA HIS A 7 -17.24 5.73 -32.32
C HIS A 7 -18.10 6.09 -31.10
N ALA A 8 -19.34 6.44 -31.39
CA ALA A 8 -20.38 6.45 -30.37
C ALA A 8 -21.67 6.03 -31.11
N SER A 9 -22.05 4.85 -30.86
CA SER A 9 -23.42 4.29 -31.05
C SER A 9 -23.31 2.81 -31.37
N VAL A 10 -23.87 2.00 -30.52
CA VAL A 10 -24.47 0.65 -30.66
C VAL A 10 -24.18 -0.23 -29.43
N CYS A 11 -25.17 -0.47 -28.55
CA CYS A 11 -25.37 -1.73 -27.84
C CYS A 11 -26.23 -1.68 -26.59
N GLN A 12 -27.34 -2.30 -26.54
CA GLN A 12 -28.05 -2.62 -25.31
C GLN A 12 -29.01 -3.82 -25.25
N PRO A 13 -28.99 -4.90 -26.04
CA PRO A 13 -29.92 -5.98 -25.73
C PRO A 13 -29.38 -7.29 -25.17
N LEU A 14 -28.10 -7.40 -24.77
CA LEU A 14 -27.55 -8.73 -24.48
C LEU A 14 -27.22 -9.04 -22.98
N TYR A 15 -27.18 -8.03 -22.13
CA TYR A 15 -26.95 -8.27 -20.68
C TYR A 15 -28.18 -8.95 -20.04
N ASP A 16 -29.37 -8.56 -20.45
CA ASP A 16 -30.60 -9.16 -19.93
C ASP A 16 -30.81 -10.60 -20.45
N ALA A 17 -30.31 -10.92 -21.64
CA ALA A 17 -30.35 -12.28 -22.20
C ALA A 17 -29.35 -13.23 -21.52
N LEU A 18 -28.14 -12.78 -21.22
CA LEU A 18 -27.11 -13.60 -20.53
C LEU A 18 -27.37 -13.82 -19.04
N MET A 19 -28.10 -12.88 -18.40
CA MET A 19 -28.48 -13.02 -16.98
C MET A 19 -29.82 -13.77 -16.81
N THR A 20 -30.63 -13.92 -17.85
CA THR A 20 -31.89 -14.71 -17.83
C THR A 20 -31.65 -16.19 -18.09
N GLU A 21 -30.56 -16.60 -18.73
CA GLU A 21 -30.26 -18.02 -18.99
C GLU A 21 -29.84 -18.82 -17.75
N THR A 22 -29.56 -18.16 -16.65
CA THR A 22 -29.36 -18.88 -15.35
C THR A 22 -30.67 -19.25 -14.65
N LYS A 23 -31.85 -18.97 -15.25
CA LYS A 23 -33.16 -19.22 -14.64
C LYS A 23 -34.09 -20.14 -15.43
N ASN A 24 -33.71 -20.70 -16.56
CA ASN A 24 -34.56 -21.60 -17.30
C ASN A 24 -34.01 -23.04 -17.32
N THR A 25 -34.38 -23.80 -16.31
CA THR A 25 -34.61 -25.25 -16.45
C THR A 25 -36.00 -25.44 -17.13
N PRO A 26 -36.14 -26.21 -18.23
CA PRO A 26 -37.42 -26.42 -18.84
C PRO A 26 -38.25 -27.34 -17.97
N ASP A 27 -39.41 -26.84 -17.62
CA ASP A 27 -40.52 -27.58 -17.03
C ASP A 27 -41.13 -28.45 -18.13
N THR A 28 -40.88 -29.74 -18.12
CA THR A 28 -41.61 -30.73 -18.96
C THR A 28 -42.64 -31.42 -18.09
N SER A 29 -43.81 -30.80 -17.96
CA SER A 29 -45.01 -31.51 -17.54
C SER A 29 -45.62 -32.22 -18.72
N GLY A 30 -45.45 -33.53 -18.73
CA GLY A 30 -46.21 -34.44 -19.57
C GLY A 30 -47.26 -35.14 -18.73
N ASP A 31 -48.51 -34.86 -18.98
CA ASP A 31 -49.70 -35.56 -18.48
C ASP A 31 -49.63 -37.05 -18.73
N SER A 32 -49.85 -37.84 -17.68
CA SER A 32 -50.49 -39.14 -17.78
C SER A 32 -51.33 -39.47 -16.55
N VAL A 33 -52.61 -39.48 -16.77
CA VAL A 33 -53.71 -39.89 -15.90
C VAL A 33 -53.67 -41.41 -15.65
N VAL A 34 -53.68 -41.88 -14.41
CA VAL A 34 -54.33 -43.18 -14.00
C VAL A 34 -54.84 -43.03 -12.57
N PRO A 35 -56.04 -43.57 -12.26
CA PRO A 35 -56.80 -43.22 -11.04
C PRO A 35 -56.68 -44.28 -9.92
N GLY A 36 -56.85 -43.78 -8.73
CA GLY A 36 -57.51 -44.56 -7.69
C GLY A 36 -56.67 -45.22 -6.61
N SER A 37 -56.63 -44.65 -5.43
CA SER A 37 -57.16 -45.32 -4.21
C SER A 37 -57.28 -44.37 -3.03
N ARG A 38 -58.49 -44.33 -2.50
CA ARG A 38 -58.84 -43.64 -1.22
C ARG A 38 -58.35 -44.54 -0.08
N VAL A 39 -57.50 -44.03 0.80
CA VAL A 39 -57.43 -44.50 2.15
C VAL A 39 -57.45 -43.27 3.09
N ARG A 40 -58.53 -43.20 3.85
CA ARG A 40 -58.72 -42.33 4.98
C ARG A 40 -57.79 -42.76 6.12
N SER A 41 -57.03 -41.84 6.69
CA SER A 41 -56.70 -41.93 8.12
C SER A 41 -56.85 -40.55 8.73
N ARG A 42 -57.84 -40.44 9.59
CA ARG A 42 -58.02 -39.42 10.63
C ARG A 42 -56.99 -39.69 11.70
N LEU A 43 -56.37 -38.62 12.16
CA LEU A 43 -55.83 -38.32 13.51
C LEU A 43 -54.50 -37.53 13.32
N ALA A 44 -54.48 -36.29 13.63
CA ALA A 44 -54.14 -35.69 14.92
C ALA A 44 -54.31 -34.16 14.82
N TRP A 45 -55.33 -33.71 15.45
CA TRP A 45 -55.50 -32.29 15.78
C TRP A 45 -54.79 -32.09 17.11
N PHE A 46 -53.51 -31.68 17.04
CA PHE A 46 -52.83 -31.03 18.15
C PHE A 46 -52.05 -29.84 17.59
N GLY A 47 -52.45 -28.67 18.12
CA GLY A 47 -52.00 -27.38 17.70
C GLY A 47 -50.50 -27.18 17.75
N SER A 48 -49.94 -26.84 16.63
CA SER A 48 -48.84 -25.87 16.55
C SER A 48 -49.42 -24.68 15.83
N ARG A 49 -49.46 -23.54 16.48
CA ARG A 49 -49.62 -22.25 15.81
C ARG A 49 -48.45 -22.07 14.85
N GLY A 50 -48.59 -22.56 13.65
CA GLY A 50 -47.67 -22.26 12.57
C GLY A 50 -47.80 -20.77 12.28
N HIS A 51 -46.80 -20.00 12.70
CA HIS A 51 -46.58 -18.67 12.15
C HIS A 51 -46.41 -18.88 10.65
N SER A 52 -47.34 -18.42 9.84
CA SER A 52 -47.21 -18.42 8.39
C SER A 52 -45.99 -17.50 8.07
N THR A 53 -44.93 -18.09 7.61
CA THR A 53 -43.73 -17.36 7.24
C THR A 53 -44.12 -16.27 6.21
N PRO A 54 -43.79 -14.99 6.45
CA PRO A 54 -44.13 -13.94 5.52
C PRO A 54 -43.55 -14.22 4.14
N ALA A 55 -44.32 -14.04 3.07
CA ALA A 55 -43.87 -14.32 1.69
C ALA A 55 -42.61 -13.54 1.33
N ALA A 56 -42.37 -12.39 1.95
CA ALA A 56 -41.22 -11.52 1.70
C ALA A 56 -39.87 -12.13 2.11
N ILE A 57 -39.85 -13.02 3.15
CA ILE A 57 -38.59 -13.66 3.62
C ILE A 57 -38.33 -15.00 2.96
N GLU A 58 -39.28 -15.56 2.22
CA GLU A 58 -39.16 -16.89 1.62
C GLU A 58 -37.94 -17.06 0.69
N PRO A 59 -37.56 -16.05 -0.14
CA PRO A 59 -36.33 -16.14 -0.96
C PRO A 59 -35.08 -16.33 -0.09
N LEU A 60 -34.97 -15.62 1.04
CA LEU A 60 -33.88 -15.77 1.99
C LEU A 60 -33.85 -17.16 2.62
N LEU A 61 -34.99 -17.65 3.11
CA LEU A 61 -35.08 -18.97 3.73
C LEU A 61 -34.78 -20.10 2.75
N ARG A 62 -35.17 -19.93 1.49
CA ARG A 62 -34.83 -20.87 0.40
C ARG A 62 -33.32 -20.91 0.16
N ALA A 63 -32.65 -19.73 0.09
CA ALA A 63 -31.20 -19.66 -0.06
C ALA A 63 -30.47 -20.31 1.14
N VAL A 64 -30.97 -20.09 2.36
CA VAL A 64 -30.42 -20.72 3.58
C VAL A 64 -30.55 -22.24 3.50
N ARG A 65 -31.75 -22.75 3.19
CA ARG A 65 -32.00 -24.21 3.10
C ARG A 65 -31.17 -24.88 2.00
N ALA A 66 -30.91 -24.19 0.89
CA ALA A 66 -30.09 -24.69 -0.19
C ALA A 66 -28.61 -24.90 0.24
N ASN A 67 -28.08 -24.00 1.06
CA ASN A 67 -26.69 -24.07 1.54
C ASN A 67 -26.55 -24.83 2.87
N HIS A 68 -27.56 -24.74 3.74
CA HIS A 68 -27.59 -25.34 5.07
C HIS A 68 -28.96 -26.03 5.31
N PRO A 69 -29.18 -27.27 4.79
CA PRO A 69 -30.49 -27.94 4.85
C PRO A 69 -31.01 -28.20 6.27
N LYS A 70 -30.12 -28.26 7.25
CA LYS A 70 -30.46 -28.51 8.68
C LYS A 70 -30.40 -27.25 9.55
N ALA A 71 -30.18 -26.04 8.98
CA ALA A 71 -30.08 -24.82 9.76
C ALA A 71 -31.40 -24.48 10.42
N ASP A 72 -31.33 -24.05 11.69
CA ASP A 72 -32.47 -23.44 12.38
C ASP A 72 -32.65 -22.01 11.83
N THR A 73 -33.80 -21.78 11.22
CA THR A 73 -34.14 -20.49 10.62
C THR A 73 -34.94 -19.59 11.58
N SER A 74 -35.23 -20.05 12.78
CA SER A 74 -36.03 -19.30 13.78
C SER A 74 -35.42 -17.95 14.13
N LEU A 75 -34.09 -17.88 14.26
CA LEU A 75 -33.34 -16.66 14.53
C LEU A 75 -33.53 -15.63 13.42
N ILE A 76 -33.47 -16.07 12.17
CA ILE A 76 -33.61 -15.20 10.99
C ILE A 76 -35.04 -14.67 10.88
N VAL A 77 -36.05 -15.53 11.13
CA VAL A 77 -37.47 -15.12 11.15
C VAL A 77 -37.70 -14.07 12.22
N ARG A 78 -37.19 -14.29 13.44
CA ARG A 78 -37.30 -13.32 14.54
C ARG A 78 -36.60 -12.00 14.22
N ALA A 79 -35.41 -12.02 13.59
CA ALA A 79 -34.72 -10.83 13.14
C ALA A 79 -35.54 -10.05 12.10
N TYR A 80 -36.19 -10.79 11.18
CA TYR A 80 -37.08 -10.18 10.18
C TYR A 80 -38.28 -9.50 10.84
N GLU A 81 -38.97 -10.16 11.77
CA GLU A 81 -40.14 -9.59 12.44
C GLU A 81 -39.81 -8.28 13.19
N VAL A 82 -38.63 -8.25 13.86
CA VAL A 82 -38.14 -7.05 14.54
C VAL A 82 -37.81 -5.95 13.53
N ALA A 83 -37.06 -6.27 12.47
CA ALA A 83 -36.69 -5.30 11.46
C ALA A 83 -37.92 -4.75 10.69
N GLU A 84 -38.89 -5.60 10.31
CA GLU A 84 -40.12 -5.19 9.65
C GLU A 84 -40.94 -4.22 10.52
N LYS A 85 -41.04 -4.54 11.81
CA LYS A 85 -41.72 -3.66 12.77
C LYS A 85 -41.00 -2.33 12.93
N ALA A 86 -39.68 -2.35 13.04
CA ALA A 86 -38.86 -1.16 13.24
C ALA A 86 -38.92 -0.21 12.04
N HIS A 87 -38.87 -0.76 10.81
CA HIS A 87 -38.96 -0.02 9.54
C HIS A 87 -40.39 0.18 9.03
N SER A 88 -41.39 -0.04 9.90
CA SER A 88 -42.80 0.11 9.52
C SER A 88 -43.11 1.52 9.00
N GLY A 89 -43.73 1.61 7.82
CA GLY A 89 -44.02 2.87 7.15
C GLY A 89 -42.90 3.49 6.36
N GLN A 90 -41.67 3.03 6.49
CA GLN A 90 -40.54 3.50 5.67
C GLN A 90 -40.57 2.90 4.27
N ARG A 91 -40.21 3.71 3.27
CA ARG A 91 -40.13 3.30 1.86
C ARG A 91 -38.79 3.69 1.25
N ARG A 92 -38.29 2.84 0.35
CA ARG A 92 -37.11 3.13 -0.48
C ARG A 92 -37.45 4.12 -1.61
N LYS A 93 -36.41 4.67 -2.26
CA LYS A 93 -36.57 5.50 -3.47
C LYS A 93 -37.22 4.75 -4.64
N SER A 94 -37.17 3.42 -4.63
CA SER A 94 -37.91 2.57 -5.58
C SER A 94 -39.42 2.52 -5.32
N GLY A 95 -39.88 3.01 -4.17
CA GLY A 95 -41.27 2.91 -3.71
C GLY A 95 -41.61 1.64 -2.92
N GLU A 96 -40.72 0.66 -2.85
CA GLU A 96 -40.86 -0.57 -2.10
C GLU A 96 -40.74 -0.35 -0.57
N PRO A 97 -41.36 -1.20 0.28
CA PRO A 97 -41.11 -1.19 1.72
C PRO A 97 -39.62 -1.30 2.04
N TYR A 98 -39.15 -0.57 3.05
CA TYR A 98 -37.72 -0.54 3.37
C TYR A 98 -37.15 -1.93 3.70
N ILE A 99 -37.92 -2.78 4.36
CA ILE A 99 -37.54 -4.14 4.77
C ILE A 99 -37.05 -5.02 3.60
N THR A 100 -37.42 -4.70 2.36
CA THR A 100 -36.97 -5.45 1.17
C THR A 100 -35.45 -5.35 0.99
N HIS A 101 -34.84 -4.24 1.47
CA HIS A 101 -33.39 -4.06 1.40
C HIS A 101 -32.62 -5.00 2.31
N PRO A 102 -32.80 -4.99 3.65
CA PRO A 102 -32.04 -5.88 4.50
C PRO A 102 -32.32 -7.37 4.21
N VAL A 103 -33.53 -7.72 3.77
CA VAL A 103 -33.83 -9.08 3.30
C VAL A 103 -33.03 -9.44 2.04
N ALA A 104 -32.92 -8.53 1.07
CA ALA A 104 -32.12 -8.76 -0.12
C ALA A 104 -30.62 -8.85 0.20
N VAL A 105 -30.10 -8.02 1.12
CA VAL A 105 -28.72 -8.11 1.62
C VAL A 105 -28.48 -9.47 2.26
N ALA A 106 -29.36 -9.89 3.19
CA ALA A 106 -29.25 -11.19 3.82
C ALA A 106 -29.36 -12.34 2.81
N THR A 107 -30.17 -12.19 1.75
CA THR A 107 -30.28 -13.21 0.69
C THR A 107 -28.96 -13.35 -0.08
N ILE A 108 -28.30 -12.25 -0.45
CA ILE A 108 -26.97 -12.26 -1.07
C ILE A 108 -25.97 -13.02 -0.17
N LEU A 109 -26.00 -12.74 1.12
CA LEU A 109 -25.11 -13.40 2.07
C LEU A 109 -25.47 -14.88 2.31
N ALA A 110 -26.74 -15.24 2.26
CA ALA A 110 -27.20 -16.62 2.34
C ALA A 110 -26.75 -17.45 1.11
N GLU A 111 -26.75 -16.84 -0.09
CA GLU A 111 -26.19 -17.45 -1.31
C GLU A 111 -24.69 -17.72 -1.19
N LEU A 112 -23.96 -16.91 -0.42
CA LEU A 112 -22.55 -17.11 -0.09
C LEU A 112 -22.33 -18.18 1.01
N GLY A 113 -23.41 -18.66 1.62
CA GLY A 113 -23.37 -19.68 2.67
C GLY A 113 -23.00 -19.13 4.06
N MET A 114 -23.30 -17.87 4.36
CA MET A 114 -23.06 -17.26 5.67
C MET A 114 -24.00 -17.82 6.74
N THR A 115 -23.55 -17.75 8.01
CA THR A 115 -24.22 -18.32 9.19
C THR A 115 -25.51 -17.61 9.57
N ALA A 116 -26.39 -18.28 10.32
CA ALA A 116 -27.64 -17.71 10.78
C ALA A 116 -27.45 -16.40 11.59
N GLN A 117 -26.39 -16.32 12.40
CA GLN A 117 -26.04 -15.11 13.17
C GLN A 117 -25.69 -13.94 12.26
N THR A 118 -24.85 -14.19 11.24
CA THR A 118 -24.47 -13.17 10.26
C THR A 118 -25.68 -12.71 9.44
N LEU A 119 -26.57 -13.64 9.06
CA LEU A 119 -27.79 -13.33 8.32
C LEU A 119 -28.77 -12.53 9.16
N ALA A 120 -28.93 -12.87 10.45
CA ALA A 120 -29.74 -12.10 11.39
C ALA A 120 -29.17 -10.68 11.57
N ALA A 121 -27.86 -10.54 11.73
CA ALA A 121 -27.19 -9.22 11.78
C ALA A 121 -27.40 -8.43 10.47
N ALA A 122 -27.36 -9.09 9.31
CA ALA A 122 -27.63 -8.46 8.02
C ALA A 122 -29.08 -8.01 7.85
N VAL A 123 -30.05 -8.74 8.42
CA VAL A 123 -31.46 -8.31 8.43
C VAL A 123 -31.67 -7.09 9.37
N LEU A 124 -30.86 -6.99 10.44
CA LEU A 124 -30.97 -5.94 11.45
C LEU A 124 -30.02 -4.75 11.27
N HIS A 125 -29.18 -4.74 10.22
CA HIS A 125 -28.02 -3.82 10.14
C HIS A 125 -28.42 -2.34 10.12
N ASP A 126 -29.53 -1.97 9.47
CA ASP A 126 -30.03 -0.59 9.39
C ASP A 126 -30.96 -0.22 10.55
N THR A 127 -31.40 -1.21 11.35
CA THR A 127 -32.43 -0.99 12.38
C THR A 127 -31.99 0.01 13.44
N VAL A 128 -30.73 -0.07 13.89
CA VAL A 128 -30.16 0.82 14.91
C VAL A 128 -29.86 2.21 14.36
N GLU A 129 -29.59 2.34 13.06
CA GLU A 129 -29.25 3.62 12.43
C GLU A 129 -30.50 4.40 12.01
N ASP A 130 -31.46 3.73 11.40
CA ASP A 130 -32.61 4.34 10.73
C ASP A 130 -33.90 4.33 11.55
N THR A 131 -33.89 3.77 12.77
CA THR A 131 -35.08 3.66 13.64
C THR A 131 -34.78 3.93 15.11
N ASP A 132 -35.81 3.97 15.96
CA ASP A 132 -35.67 4.13 17.41
C ASP A 132 -35.24 2.85 18.16
N TYR A 133 -34.85 1.79 17.44
CA TYR A 133 -34.41 0.52 18.03
C TYR A 133 -32.96 0.62 18.48
N THR A 134 -32.74 0.66 19.80
CA THR A 134 -31.39 0.92 20.34
C THR A 134 -30.49 -0.31 20.36
N LEU A 135 -29.17 -0.06 20.42
CA LEU A 135 -28.16 -1.13 20.48
C LEU A 135 -28.27 -1.97 21.75
N GLU A 136 -28.65 -1.36 22.89
CA GLU A 136 -28.90 -2.05 24.17
C GLU A 136 -30.08 -3.04 24.04
N ARG A 137 -31.13 -2.62 23.36
CA ARG A 137 -32.29 -3.47 23.11
C ARG A 137 -31.93 -4.60 22.14
N LEU A 138 -31.17 -4.30 21.09
CA LEU A 138 -30.65 -5.31 20.17
C LEU A 138 -29.83 -6.39 20.91
N ARG A 139 -28.99 -5.95 21.84
CA ARG A 139 -28.18 -6.86 22.67
C ARG A 139 -29.05 -7.74 23.58
N ALA A 140 -30.08 -7.17 24.17
CA ALA A 140 -31.03 -7.92 25.03
C ALA A 140 -31.84 -8.96 24.23
N ASP A 141 -32.26 -8.60 23.02
CA ASP A 141 -33.11 -9.45 22.18
C ASP A 141 -32.32 -10.51 21.40
N PHE A 142 -31.06 -10.22 20.95
CA PHE A 142 -30.29 -11.08 20.03
C PHE A 142 -28.90 -11.46 20.54
N GLY A 143 -28.47 -10.97 21.69
CA GLY A 143 -27.17 -11.28 22.30
C GLY A 143 -26.00 -10.43 21.79
N ASP A 144 -24.83 -10.66 22.40
CA ASP A 144 -23.63 -9.84 22.16
C ASP A 144 -23.09 -9.99 20.74
N GLU A 145 -23.07 -11.19 20.19
CA GLU A 145 -22.48 -11.46 18.86
C GLU A 145 -23.17 -10.65 17.77
N ILE A 146 -24.50 -10.74 17.68
CA ILE A 146 -25.26 -10.02 16.64
C ILE A 146 -25.18 -8.51 16.88
N SER A 147 -25.25 -8.07 18.14
CA SER A 147 -25.15 -6.64 18.47
C SER A 147 -23.78 -6.05 18.11
N LEU A 148 -22.69 -6.78 18.28
CA LEU A 148 -21.34 -6.35 17.87
C LEU A 148 -21.21 -6.25 16.34
N LEU A 149 -21.80 -7.18 15.60
CA LEU A 149 -21.82 -7.12 14.14
C LEU A 149 -22.59 -5.91 13.62
N VAL A 150 -23.79 -5.67 14.15
CA VAL A 150 -24.63 -4.51 13.78
C VAL A 150 -23.94 -3.20 14.16
N ASP A 151 -23.40 -3.07 15.38
CA ASP A 151 -22.66 -1.88 15.84
C ASP A 151 -21.45 -1.62 14.92
N GLY A 152 -20.74 -2.69 14.49
CA GLY A 152 -19.65 -2.59 13.56
C GLY A 152 -20.07 -2.01 12.21
N VAL A 153 -21.19 -2.47 11.64
CA VAL A 153 -21.73 -1.98 10.36
C VAL A 153 -22.19 -0.53 10.49
N THR A 154 -22.98 -0.20 11.52
CA THR A 154 -23.50 1.16 11.79
C THR A 154 -22.40 2.21 11.94
N LYS A 155 -21.31 1.87 12.63
CA LYS A 155 -20.16 2.78 12.80
C LYS A 155 -19.44 3.11 11.48
N LEU A 156 -19.62 2.27 10.47
CA LEU A 156 -19.08 2.51 9.14
C LEU A 156 -19.92 3.50 8.33
N ASP A 157 -21.21 3.65 8.62
CA ASP A 157 -22.14 4.51 7.88
C ASP A 157 -22.20 5.97 8.38
N LYS A 158 -21.87 6.22 9.64
CA LYS A 158 -21.98 7.54 10.28
C LYS A 158 -20.99 8.62 9.82
N LEU A 159 -20.28 8.44 8.70
CA LEU A 159 -19.26 9.36 8.25
C LEU A 159 -19.76 10.27 7.13
N GLN A 160 -19.76 11.58 7.42
CA GLN A 160 -20.18 12.62 6.49
C GLN A 160 -19.03 13.13 5.61
N TYR A 161 -19.35 13.36 4.37
CA TYR A 161 -18.76 14.02 3.20
C TYR A 161 -17.39 14.74 3.27
N GLY A 162 -16.50 14.35 2.31
CA GLY A 162 -15.24 15.00 1.96
C GLY A 162 -14.14 13.95 1.66
N GLU A 163 -13.06 14.30 1.01
CA GLU A 163 -11.94 13.37 0.76
C GLU A 163 -11.31 12.86 2.09
N ALA A 164 -11.21 13.73 3.10
CA ALA A 164 -10.77 13.35 4.44
C ALA A 164 -11.76 12.39 5.14
N ALA A 165 -13.07 12.51 4.89
CA ALA A 165 -14.08 11.62 5.43
C ALA A 165 -14.05 10.23 4.79
N GLN A 166 -13.68 10.15 3.50
CA GLN A 166 -13.50 8.88 2.80
C GLN A 166 -12.32 8.08 3.38
N ALA A 167 -11.21 8.75 3.67
CA ALA A 167 -10.04 8.16 4.31
C ALA A 167 -10.35 7.63 5.73
N GLU A 168 -11.11 8.40 6.52
CA GLU A 168 -11.53 7.98 7.87
C GLU A 168 -12.54 6.83 7.82
N THR A 169 -13.41 6.77 6.81
CA THR A 169 -14.32 5.63 6.58
C THR A 169 -13.54 4.35 6.37
N VAL A 170 -12.54 4.37 5.49
CA VAL A 170 -11.69 3.20 5.22
C VAL A 170 -10.91 2.80 6.46
N ARG A 171 -10.37 3.75 7.19
CA ARG A 171 -9.67 3.51 8.46
C ARG A 171 -10.57 2.79 9.48
N LYS A 172 -11.80 3.26 9.66
CA LYS A 172 -12.78 2.63 10.55
C LYS A 172 -13.21 1.26 10.06
N MET A 173 -13.36 1.07 8.75
CA MET A 173 -13.61 -0.25 8.15
C MET A 173 -12.51 -1.24 8.54
N ILE A 174 -11.24 -0.87 8.43
CA ILE A 174 -10.12 -1.73 8.77
C ILE A 174 -10.11 -2.06 10.27
N ILE A 175 -10.39 -1.09 11.14
CA ILE A 175 -10.53 -1.33 12.58
C ILE A 175 -11.69 -2.29 12.89
N ALA A 176 -12.84 -2.11 12.24
CA ALA A 176 -13.97 -3.00 12.42
C ALA A 176 -13.68 -4.42 11.91
N MET A 177 -13.04 -4.55 10.73
CA MET A 177 -12.58 -5.83 10.18
C MET A 177 -11.61 -6.57 11.11
N SER A 178 -10.74 -5.84 11.80
CA SER A 178 -9.77 -6.45 12.72
C SER A 178 -10.42 -7.10 13.93
N LYS A 179 -11.62 -6.66 14.27
CA LYS A 179 -12.43 -7.25 15.35
C LYS A 179 -13.23 -8.43 14.84
N ASP A 180 -13.94 -8.25 13.73
CA ASP A 180 -14.71 -9.30 13.08
C ASP A 180 -14.89 -9.01 11.58
N ILE A 181 -14.36 -9.89 10.74
CA ILE A 181 -14.40 -9.73 9.29
C ILE A 181 -15.82 -9.80 8.71
N ARG A 182 -16.75 -10.42 9.41
CA ARG A 182 -18.17 -10.52 9.01
C ARG A 182 -18.82 -9.16 8.86
N VAL A 183 -18.36 -8.14 9.61
CA VAL A 183 -18.80 -6.75 9.46
C VAL A 183 -18.58 -6.24 8.03
N LEU A 184 -17.39 -6.51 7.46
CA LEU A 184 -17.12 -6.14 6.06
C LEU A 184 -17.93 -6.98 5.08
N VAL A 185 -18.11 -8.26 5.34
CA VAL A 185 -18.92 -9.15 4.47
C VAL A 185 -20.35 -8.64 4.37
N ILE A 186 -20.97 -8.23 5.51
CA ILE A 186 -22.30 -7.59 5.53
C ILE A 186 -22.27 -6.29 4.72
N LYS A 187 -21.26 -5.45 4.92
CA LYS A 187 -21.13 -4.16 4.21
C LYS A 187 -20.93 -4.32 2.71
N LEU A 188 -20.23 -5.36 2.27
CA LEU A 188 -20.11 -5.69 0.85
C LEU A 188 -21.43 -6.17 0.24
N GLY A 189 -22.23 -6.95 0.99
CA GLY A 189 -23.59 -7.34 0.60
C GLY A 189 -24.52 -6.14 0.47
N ASP A 190 -24.48 -5.22 1.46
CA ASP A 190 -25.23 -3.95 1.44
C ASP A 190 -24.82 -3.11 0.22
N ARG A 191 -23.52 -2.89 0.00
CA ARG A 191 -23.01 -2.14 -1.14
C ARG A 191 -23.45 -2.75 -2.47
N LEU A 192 -23.44 -4.07 -2.58
CA LEU A 192 -23.87 -4.77 -3.79
C LEU A 192 -25.36 -4.57 -4.04
N HIS A 193 -26.21 -4.72 -3.03
CA HIS A 193 -27.65 -4.47 -3.18
C HIS A 193 -27.94 -3.00 -3.55
N ASN A 194 -27.23 -2.07 -2.90
CA ASN A 194 -27.31 -0.65 -3.25
C ASN A 194 -26.89 -0.39 -4.72
N ALA A 195 -25.82 -1.04 -5.20
CA ALA A 195 -25.39 -0.95 -6.59
C ALA A 195 -26.46 -1.49 -7.57
N ARG A 196 -27.16 -2.55 -7.22
CA ARG A 196 -28.29 -3.09 -8.01
C ARG A 196 -29.45 -2.11 -8.16
N THR A 197 -29.55 -1.15 -7.22
CA THR A 197 -30.67 -0.19 -7.16
C THR A 197 -30.29 1.24 -7.57
N TRP A 198 -29.07 1.49 -8.11
CA TRP A 198 -28.63 2.83 -8.53
C TRP A 198 -29.54 3.48 -9.60
N LYS A 199 -30.27 2.70 -10.37
CA LYS A 199 -31.24 3.24 -11.33
C LYS A 199 -32.32 4.13 -10.73
N TYR A 200 -32.54 4.06 -9.41
CA TYR A 200 -33.54 4.87 -8.68
C TYR A 200 -32.93 6.10 -8.00
N VAL A 201 -31.64 6.36 -8.16
CA VAL A 201 -30.98 7.55 -7.63
C VAL A 201 -30.51 8.44 -8.79
N SER A 202 -30.16 9.71 -8.52
CA SER A 202 -29.65 10.61 -9.56
C SER A 202 -28.33 10.07 -10.14
N ALA A 203 -28.09 10.33 -11.42
CA ALA A 203 -26.88 9.89 -12.14
C ALA A 203 -25.59 10.36 -11.44
N GLU A 204 -25.57 11.58 -10.91
CA GLU A 204 -24.44 12.16 -10.18
C GLU A 204 -24.14 11.37 -8.89
N ASN A 205 -25.17 11.06 -8.09
CA ASN A 205 -25.03 10.26 -6.87
C ASN A 205 -24.63 8.82 -7.19
N ALA A 206 -25.16 8.23 -8.26
CA ALA A 206 -24.77 6.91 -8.73
C ALA A 206 -23.28 6.89 -9.12
N ALA A 207 -22.83 7.88 -9.91
CA ALA A 207 -21.44 7.98 -10.34
C ALA A 207 -20.47 8.16 -9.16
N ARG A 208 -20.81 9.02 -8.19
CA ARG A 208 -20.00 9.19 -6.97
C ARG A 208 -19.86 7.89 -6.18
N LYS A 209 -20.99 7.19 -5.94
CA LYS A 209 -20.99 5.90 -5.23
C LYS A 209 -20.29 4.80 -6.04
N ALA A 210 -20.38 4.83 -7.36
CA ALA A 210 -19.69 3.90 -8.24
C ALA A 210 -18.18 4.08 -8.19
N LYS A 211 -17.70 5.34 -8.18
CA LYS A 211 -16.28 5.65 -8.03
C LYS A 211 -15.73 5.11 -6.70
N GLU A 212 -16.39 5.41 -5.59
CA GLU A 212 -16.04 4.88 -4.27
C GLU A 212 -16.03 3.34 -4.27
N THR A 213 -16.99 2.72 -4.95
CA THR A 213 -17.09 1.26 -5.03
C THR A 213 -15.91 0.66 -5.78
N LEU A 214 -15.49 1.23 -6.90
CA LEU A 214 -14.31 0.77 -7.65
C LEU A 214 -13.00 1.00 -6.92
N GLU A 215 -12.89 2.10 -6.18
CA GLU A 215 -11.66 2.47 -5.49
C GLU A 215 -11.47 1.72 -4.17
N ILE A 216 -12.54 1.34 -3.48
CA ILE A 216 -12.49 0.80 -2.11
C ILE A 216 -13.13 -0.59 -2.02
N TYR A 217 -14.42 -0.72 -2.31
CA TYR A 217 -15.18 -1.94 -2.00
C TYR A 217 -14.82 -3.11 -2.93
N ALA A 218 -14.66 -2.89 -4.23
CA ALA A 218 -14.29 -3.95 -5.15
C ALA A 218 -12.87 -4.51 -4.90
N PRO A 219 -11.85 -3.69 -4.62
CA PRO A 219 -10.54 -4.17 -4.17
C PRO A 219 -10.59 -4.91 -2.84
N LEU A 220 -11.39 -4.47 -1.86
CA LEU A 220 -11.57 -5.20 -0.60
C LEU A 220 -12.22 -6.56 -0.82
N ALA A 221 -13.28 -6.64 -1.64
CA ALA A 221 -13.88 -7.91 -2.03
C ALA A 221 -12.87 -8.84 -2.73
N HIS A 222 -11.99 -8.29 -3.55
CA HIS A 222 -10.91 -9.05 -4.19
C HIS A 222 -9.93 -9.64 -3.18
N ARG A 223 -9.50 -8.83 -2.19
CA ARG A 223 -8.59 -9.30 -1.14
C ARG A 223 -9.22 -10.38 -0.26
N LEU A 224 -10.51 -10.30 -0.03
CA LEU A 224 -11.27 -11.32 0.67
C LEU A 224 -11.57 -12.56 -0.20
N GLY A 225 -11.16 -12.58 -1.47
CA GLY A 225 -11.45 -13.66 -2.39
C GLY A 225 -12.91 -13.74 -2.85
N MET A 226 -13.76 -12.78 -2.45
CA MET A 226 -15.21 -12.73 -2.76
C MET A 226 -15.43 -12.26 -4.20
N ASN A 227 -14.97 -13.07 -5.16
CA ASN A 227 -14.92 -12.67 -6.55
C ASN A 227 -16.30 -12.46 -7.17
N THR A 228 -17.31 -13.20 -6.76
CA THR A 228 -18.70 -13.02 -7.22
C THR A 228 -19.19 -11.61 -6.92
N ILE A 229 -19.01 -11.12 -5.69
CA ILE A 229 -19.35 -9.75 -5.31
C ILE A 229 -18.48 -8.73 -6.04
N LYS A 230 -17.16 -8.98 -6.08
CA LYS A 230 -16.21 -8.09 -6.75
C LYS A 230 -16.62 -7.79 -8.18
N TRP A 231 -16.84 -8.82 -8.98
CA TRP A 231 -17.12 -8.64 -10.40
C TRP A 231 -18.44 -7.91 -10.65
N GLU A 232 -19.48 -8.20 -9.89
CA GLU A 232 -20.76 -7.49 -10.03
C GLU A 232 -20.63 -6.03 -9.59
N LEU A 233 -19.89 -5.74 -8.52
CA LEU A 233 -19.58 -4.37 -8.09
C LEU A 233 -18.80 -3.60 -9.18
N GLU A 234 -17.79 -4.23 -9.78
CA GLU A 234 -16.98 -3.64 -10.85
C GLU A 234 -17.81 -3.33 -12.08
N ASP A 235 -18.59 -4.29 -12.59
CA ASP A 235 -19.38 -4.11 -13.83
C ASP A 235 -20.49 -3.07 -13.64
N ARG A 236 -21.19 -3.06 -12.48
CA ARG A 236 -22.23 -2.07 -12.19
C ARG A 236 -21.65 -0.67 -12.03
N SER A 237 -20.51 -0.56 -11.36
CA SER A 237 -19.80 0.71 -11.19
C SER A 237 -19.28 1.25 -12.52
N PHE A 238 -18.73 0.38 -13.35
CA PHE A 238 -18.26 0.71 -14.67
C PHE A 238 -19.41 1.24 -15.57
N LYS A 239 -20.57 0.55 -15.55
CA LYS A 239 -21.76 1.00 -16.26
C LYS A 239 -22.25 2.37 -15.79
N ALA A 240 -22.20 2.64 -14.48
CA ALA A 240 -22.62 3.93 -13.92
C ALA A 240 -21.65 5.08 -14.22
N LEU A 241 -20.34 4.81 -14.29
CA LEU A 241 -19.31 5.82 -14.55
C LEU A 241 -19.09 6.11 -16.03
N TYR A 242 -19.10 5.08 -16.86
CA TYR A 242 -18.73 5.15 -18.28
C TYR A 242 -19.77 4.43 -19.15
N PRO A 243 -21.03 4.88 -19.16
CA PRO A 243 -22.12 4.17 -19.85
C PRO A 243 -21.83 3.96 -21.33
N GLY A 244 -21.33 4.96 -22.04
CA GLY A 244 -21.03 4.84 -23.47
C GLY A 244 -19.93 3.84 -23.78
N VAL A 245 -18.87 3.77 -22.96
CA VAL A 245 -17.79 2.79 -23.14
C VAL A 245 -18.27 1.39 -22.77
N TYR A 246 -19.13 1.29 -21.76
CA TYR A 246 -19.76 0.02 -21.38
C TYR A 246 -20.58 -0.53 -22.55
N GLU A 247 -21.44 0.29 -23.16
CA GLU A 247 -22.27 -0.08 -24.29
C GLU A 247 -21.43 -0.49 -25.51
N GLU A 248 -20.31 0.19 -25.79
CA GLU A 248 -19.40 -0.16 -26.88
C GLU A 248 -18.76 -1.55 -26.67
N ILE A 249 -18.26 -1.83 -25.47
CA ILE A 249 -17.67 -3.13 -25.15
C ILE A 249 -18.73 -4.25 -25.21
N GLU A 250 -19.94 -3.97 -24.70
CA GLU A 250 -21.06 -4.91 -24.76
C GLU A 250 -21.35 -5.31 -26.20
N HIS A 251 -21.37 -4.36 -27.13
CA HIS A 251 -21.57 -4.62 -28.56
C HIS A 251 -20.48 -5.47 -29.19
N MET A 252 -19.21 -5.09 -28.96
CA MET A 252 -18.08 -5.88 -29.47
C MET A 252 -18.11 -7.33 -28.98
N VAL A 253 -18.54 -7.55 -27.74
CA VAL A 253 -18.69 -8.89 -27.15
C VAL A 253 -19.86 -9.64 -27.81
N ALA A 254 -20.98 -8.95 -28.03
CA ALA A 254 -22.22 -9.50 -28.62
C ALA A 254 -22.01 -9.92 -30.06
N GLU A 255 -21.41 -9.11 -30.90
CA GLU A 255 -21.15 -9.43 -32.31
C GLU A 255 -20.38 -10.74 -32.48
N ARG A 256 -19.48 -11.03 -31.57
CA ARG A 256 -18.61 -12.21 -31.61
C ARG A 256 -19.17 -13.41 -30.82
N ALA A 257 -20.26 -13.23 -30.08
CA ALA A 257 -20.82 -14.26 -29.21
C ALA A 257 -21.18 -15.55 -29.97
N PRO A 258 -21.90 -15.57 -31.12
CA PRO A 258 -22.32 -16.81 -31.77
C PRO A 258 -21.13 -17.68 -32.21
N ALA A 259 -20.12 -17.07 -32.82
CA ALA A 259 -18.94 -17.79 -33.28
C ALA A 259 -18.09 -18.31 -32.10
N ARG A 260 -18.05 -17.54 -30.99
CA ARG A 260 -17.37 -17.91 -29.77
C ARG A 260 -18.07 -19.06 -29.06
N GLU A 261 -19.39 -19.02 -28.94
CA GLU A 261 -20.17 -20.06 -28.28
C GLU A 261 -20.05 -21.39 -29.01
N GLU A 262 -20.13 -21.38 -30.34
CA GLU A 262 -19.92 -22.60 -31.13
C GLU A 262 -18.50 -23.17 -30.94
N TYR A 263 -17.48 -22.29 -30.92
CA TYR A 263 -16.11 -22.72 -30.64
C TYR A 263 -15.96 -23.30 -29.23
N LEU A 264 -16.52 -22.64 -28.22
CA LEU A 264 -16.48 -23.13 -26.83
C LEU A 264 -17.22 -24.45 -26.69
N ARG A 265 -18.33 -24.63 -27.40
CA ARG A 265 -19.08 -25.88 -27.41
C ARG A 265 -18.23 -27.02 -27.97
N GLN A 266 -17.49 -26.82 -29.07
CA GLN A 266 -16.60 -27.79 -29.66
C GLN A 266 -15.47 -28.16 -28.70
N VAL A 267 -14.79 -27.17 -28.11
CA VAL A 267 -13.72 -27.41 -27.15
C VAL A 267 -14.23 -28.16 -25.90
N ARG A 268 -15.41 -27.75 -25.39
CA ARG A 268 -16.05 -28.40 -24.24
C ARG A 268 -16.30 -29.89 -24.50
N LEU A 269 -16.88 -30.23 -25.63
CA LEU A 269 -17.15 -31.65 -25.97
C LEU A 269 -15.86 -32.46 -26.04
N GLN A 270 -14.77 -31.89 -26.55
CA GLN A 270 -13.48 -32.60 -26.61
C GLN A 270 -12.88 -32.81 -25.21
N ILE A 271 -13.01 -31.82 -24.33
CA ILE A 271 -12.57 -31.95 -22.93
C ILE A 271 -13.42 -32.99 -22.17
N GLU A 272 -14.75 -32.93 -22.32
CA GLU A 272 -15.66 -33.89 -21.71
C GLU A 272 -15.36 -35.33 -22.17
N GLU A 273 -15.01 -35.54 -23.44
CA GLU A 273 -14.57 -36.81 -23.94
C GLU A 273 -13.23 -37.25 -23.33
N ASP A 274 -12.26 -36.34 -23.19
CA ASP A 274 -10.99 -36.62 -22.52
C ASP A 274 -11.18 -37.02 -21.06
N LEU A 275 -12.06 -36.31 -20.33
CA LEU A 275 -12.43 -36.68 -18.95
C LEU A 275 -13.02 -38.10 -18.90
N ARG A 276 -13.91 -38.43 -19.85
CA ARG A 276 -14.54 -39.74 -19.92
C ARG A 276 -13.52 -40.86 -20.21
N VAL A 277 -12.64 -40.67 -21.19
CA VAL A 277 -11.60 -41.64 -21.57
C VAL A 277 -10.65 -41.89 -20.40
N ASN A 278 -10.25 -40.83 -19.69
CA ASN A 278 -9.34 -40.91 -18.54
C ASN A 278 -10.06 -41.30 -17.23
N ARG A 279 -11.39 -41.55 -17.27
CA ARG A 279 -12.21 -41.87 -16.08
C ARG A 279 -12.15 -40.82 -14.99
N ILE A 280 -11.97 -39.55 -15.34
CA ILE A 280 -11.96 -38.42 -14.43
C ILE A 280 -13.38 -37.90 -14.30
N LYS A 281 -13.90 -37.83 -13.07
CA LYS A 281 -15.17 -37.16 -12.80
C LYS A 281 -14.96 -35.67 -12.78
N GLY A 282 -15.73 -34.98 -13.62
CA GLY A 282 -15.60 -33.52 -13.67
C GLY A 282 -16.69 -32.86 -14.50
N ALA A 283 -16.84 -31.57 -14.34
CA ALA A 283 -17.77 -30.74 -15.10
C ALA A 283 -16.99 -29.65 -15.87
N VAL A 284 -17.39 -29.44 -17.12
CA VAL A 284 -16.80 -28.38 -17.95
C VAL A 284 -17.82 -27.27 -18.17
N THR A 285 -17.48 -26.06 -17.74
CA THR A 285 -18.37 -24.89 -17.84
C THR A 285 -17.68 -23.74 -18.56
N GLY A 286 -18.44 -22.93 -19.28
CA GLY A 286 -17.96 -21.66 -19.83
C GLY A 286 -17.68 -20.65 -18.71
N ARG A 287 -16.68 -19.81 -18.90
CA ARG A 287 -16.39 -18.68 -18.01
C ARG A 287 -16.65 -17.38 -18.74
N PRO A 288 -17.75 -16.67 -18.44
CA PRO A 288 -17.97 -15.35 -19.00
C PRO A 288 -16.88 -14.38 -18.50
N LYS A 289 -16.47 -13.48 -19.37
CA LYS A 289 -15.54 -12.41 -19.04
C LYS A 289 -16.33 -11.16 -18.67
N HIS A 290 -16.02 -10.57 -17.52
CA HIS A 290 -16.64 -9.36 -17.04
C HIS A 290 -16.21 -8.13 -17.85
N TYR A 291 -17.15 -7.22 -18.15
CA TYR A 291 -16.92 -6.07 -19.02
C TYR A 291 -15.88 -5.11 -18.49
N TYR A 292 -15.86 -4.86 -17.17
CA TYR A 292 -14.82 -4.05 -16.57
C TYR A 292 -13.41 -4.63 -16.76
N SER A 293 -13.28 -5.96 -16.69
CA SER A 293 -12.01 -6.64 -16.96
C SER A 293 -11.55 -6.50 -18.43
N ILE A 294 -12.49 -6.41 -19.37
CA ILE A 294 -12.20 -6.13 -20.79
C ILE A 294 -11.73 -4.68 -20.94
N TYR A 295 -12.47 -3.74 -20.36
CA TYR A 295 -12.12 -2.32 -20.31
C TYR A 295 -10.71 -2.09 -19.79
N GLN A 296 -10.36 -2.72 -18.66
CA GLN A 296 -9.01 -2.62 -18.06
C GLN A 296 -7.92 -3.10 -19.02
N LYS A 297 -8.17 -4.14 -19.81
CA LYS A 297 -7.19 -4.63 -20.78
C LYS A 297 -7.08 -3.77 -22.01
N MET A 298 -8.18 -3.25 -22.51
CA MET A 298 -8.20 -2.40 -23.71
C MET A 298 -7.66 -1.00 -23.42
N ILE A 299 -8.24 -0.31 -22.46
CA ILE A 299 -7.99 1.11 -22.24
C ILE A 299 -6.78 1.34 -21.35
N VAL A 300 -6.67 0.61 -20.24
CA VAL A 300 -5.57 0.82 -19.27
C VAL A 300 -4.27 0.16 -19.71
N ARG A 301 -4.36 -1.04 -20.35
CA ARG A 301 -3.17 -1.78 -20.80
C ARG A 301 -2.91 -1.64 -22.31
N GLY A 302 -3.71 -0.86 -23.04
CA GLY A 302 -3.52 -0.56 -24.46
C GLY A 302 -3.59 -1.77 -25.39
N LYS A 303 -4.37 -2.82 -25.05
CA LYS A 303 -4.55 -4.00 -25.89
C LYS A 303 -5.71 -3.83 -26.83
N ASP A 304 -5.53 -4.24 -28.08
CA ASP A 304 -6.65 -4.38 -28.99
C ASP A 304 -7.61 -5.47 -28.52
N PHE A 305 -8.90 -5.31 -28.82
CA PHE A 305 -9.93 -6.28 -28.45
C PHE A 305 -9.61 -7.70 -28.95
N ASP A 306 -9.08 -7.80 -30.16
CA ASP A 306 -8.70 -9.08 -30.78
C ASP A 306 -7.48 -9.74 -30.14
N ASP A 307 -6.67 -8.99 -29.40
CA ASP A 307 -5.55 -9.52 -28.60
C ASP A 307 -5.97 -10.03 -27.21
N ILE A 308 -7.25 -9.95 -26.88
CA ILE A 308 -7.78 -10.45 -25.61
C ILE A 308 -8.19 -11.91 -25.73
N TYR A 309 -7.21 -12.82 -25.74
CA TYR A 309 -7.42 -14.28 -25.92
C TYR A 309 -8.25 -14.92 -24.81
N ASP A 310 -8.35 -14.33 -23.62
CA ASP A 310 -9.10 -14.86 -22.49
C ASP A 310 -10.60 -14.47 -22.48
N LEU A 311 -11.09 -13.94 -23.60
CA LEU A 311 -12.53 -13.86 -23.88
C LEU A 311 -13.13 -15.27 -24.09
N VAL A 312 -12.30 -16.22 -24.51
CA VAL A 312 -12.63 -17.63 -24.72
C VAL A 312 -12.01 -18.41 -23.58
N ALA A 313 -12.80 -18.69 -22.55
CA ALA A 313 -12.32 -19.38 -21.36
C ALA A 313 -13.29 -20.48 -20.93
N LEU A 314 -12.74 -21.64 -20.56
CA LEU A 314 -13.44 -22.77 -19.99
C LEU A 314 -12.93 -23.03 -18.57
N ARG A 315 -13.78 -23.62 -17.77
CA ARG A 315 -13.47 -24.05 -16.43
C ARG A 315 -13.76 -25.54 -16.31
N VAL A 316 -12.78 -26.29 -15.87
CA VAL A 316 -12.89 -27.72 -15.56
C VAL A 316 -12.86 -27.88 -14.05
N ILE A 317 -13.91 -28.46 -13.49
CA ILE A 317 -14.05 -28.71 -12.06
C ILE A 317 -14.01 -30.20 -11.85
N VAL A 318 -13.10 -30.69 -11.00
CA VAL A 318 -12.86 -32.11 -10.72
C VAL A 318 -12.87 -32.38 -9.22
N ASP A 319 -12.81 -33.65 -8.81
CA ASP A 319 -12.93 -34.01 -7.40
C ASP A 319 -11.61 -33.84 -6.63
N THR A 320 -10.45 -34.16 -7.22
CA THR A 320 -9.16 -34.19 -6.52
C THR A 320 -8.09 -33.32 -7.18
N VAL A 321 -7.05 -32.99 -6.41
CA VAL A 321 -5.87 -32.26 -6.92
C VAL A 321 -5.12 -33.11 -7.96
N GLN A 322 -5.07 -34.42 -7.78
CA GLN A 322 -4.46 -35.34 -8.76
C GLN A 322 -5.19 -35.29 -10.10
N ASP A 323 -6.53 -35.24 -10.07
CA ASP A 323 -7.33 -35.10 -11.28
C ASP A 323 -7.06 -33.76 -11.98
N CYS A 324 -6.79 -32.67 -11.23
CA CYS A 324 -6.42 -31.39 -11.84
C CYS A 324 -5.17 -31.52 -12.73
N TYR A 325 -4.12 -32.19 -12.24
CA TYR A 325 -2.90 -32.41 -12.99
C TYR A 325 -3.06 -33.44 -14.11
N ALA A 326 -3.91 -34.45 -13.90
CA ALA A 326 -4.23 -35.42 -14.94
C ALA A 326 -4.97 -34.78 -16.12
N VAL A 327 -5.92 -33.91 -15.84
CA VAL A 327 -6.62 -33.12 -16.87
C VAL A 327 -5.61 -32.21 -17.61
N LEU A 328 -4.71 -31.54 -16.90
CA LEU A 328 -3.67 -30.71 -17.51
C LEU A 328 -2.82 -31.52 -18.48
N GLY A 329 -2.36 -32.70 -18.06
CA GLY A 329 -1.57 -33.60 -18.91
C GLY A 329 -2.34 -34.03 -20.16
N SER A 330 -3.62 -34.36 -20.02
CA SER A 330 -4.51 -34.74 -21.15
C SER A 330 -4.67 -33.58 -22.14
N LEU A 331 -4.91 -32.35 -21.64
CA LEU A 331 -5.07 -31.17 -22.48
C LEU A 331 -3.79 -30.82 -23.22
N HIS A 332 -2.63 -30.89 -22.57
CA HIS A 332 -1.32 -30.59 -23.19
C HIS A 332 -0.89 -31.68 -24.18
N SER A 333 -1.39 -32.93 -24.04
CA SER A 333 -1.19 -34.01 -25.00
C SER A 333 -2.05 -33.81 -26.26
N ARG A 334 -3.23 -33.22 -26.12
CA ARG A 334 -4.14 -32.93 -27.22
C ARG A 334 -3.82 -31.64 -27.96
N TRP A 335 -3.49 -30.57 -27.20
CA TRP A 335 -3.28 -29.23 -27.75
C TRP A 335 -1.96 -28.63 -27.25
N THR A 336 -1.29 -27.92 -28.16
CA THR A 336 -0.02 -27.25 -27.82
C THR A 336 -0.24 -26.09 -26.86
N PRO A 337 0.38 -26.09 -25.67
CA PRO A 337 0.30 -24.96 -24.75
C PRO A 337 1.07 -23.76 -25.28
N MET A 338 0.53 -22.56 -25.06
CA MET A 338 1.21 -21.31 -25.38
C MET A 338 2.29 -21.00 -24.34
N SER A 339 3.51 -20.76 -24.80
CA SER A 339 4.65 -20.45 -23.94
C SER A 339 4.37 -19.22 -23.04
N GLY A 340 4.74 -19.30 -21.76
CA GLY A 340 4.57 -18.23 -20.78
C GLY A 340 3.11 -17.99 -20.32
N ARG A 341 2.16 -18.83 -20.76
CA ARG A 341 0.74 -18.72 -20.41
C ARG A 341 0.26 -19.78 -19.41
N PHE A 342 1.13 -20.66 -18.97
CA PHE A 342 0.83 -21.61 -17.92
C PHE A 342 1.10 -20.97 -16.54
N LYS A 343 0.18 -21.16 -15.59
CA LYS A 343 0.33 -20.73 -14.20
C LYS A 343 -0.25 -21.77 -13.26
N ASP A 344 0.55 -22.19 -12.31
CA ASP A 344 0.17 -23.15 -11.27
C ASP A 344 -0.09 -22.41 -9.96
N TYR A 345 -1.35 -22.07 -9.73
CA TYR A 345 -1.81 -21.50 -8.47
C TYR A 345 -2.28 -22.56 -7.46
N ILE A 346 -2.15 -23.88 -7.77
CA ILE A 346 -2.34 -24.93 -6.79
C ILE A 346 -1.07 -25.09 -5.97
N ALA A 347 0.08 -25.16 -6.64
CA ALA A 347 1.38 -25.26 -5.98
C ALA A 347 1.76 -23.96 -5.26
N VAL A 348 1.42 -22.80 -5.84
CA VAL A 348 1.69 -21.47 -5.26
C VAL A 348 0.39 -20.66 -5.23
N PRO A 349 -0.42 -20.79 -4.17
CA PRO A 349 -1.67 -20.07 -4.03
C PRO A 349 -1.47 -18.55 -4.05
N LYS A 350 -2.45 -17.81 -4.55
CA LYS A 350 -2.44 -16.35 -4.43
C LYS A 350 -2.68 -15.91 -2.98
N PHE A 351 -2.33 -14.67 -2.67
CA PHE A 351 -2.52 -14.06 -1.33
C PHE A 351 -3.97 -14.16 -0.79
N ASN A 352 -4.97 -14.26 -1.68
CA ASN A 352 -6.38 -14.42 -1.35
C ASN A 352 -6.83 -15.89 -1.38
N LEU A 353 -5.91 -16.82 -1.18
CA LEU A 353 -6.12 -18.28 -1.16
C LEU A 353 -6.69 -18.85 -2.47
N TYR A 354 -6.63 -18.08 -3.56
CA TYR A 354 -7.06 -18.54 -4.87
C TYR A 354 -6.15 -19.65 -5.38
N GLN A 355 -6.72 -20.81 -5.69
CA GLN A 355 -6.04 -21.97 -6.26
C GLN A 355 -6.71 -22.40 -7.56
N SER A 356 -5.91 -22.62 -8.60
CA SER A 356 -6.34 -23.17 -9.90
C SER A 356 -5.13 -23.41 -10.79
N LEU A 357 -5.14 -24.36 -11.69
CA LEU A 357 -4.23 -24.40 -12.83
C LEU A 357 -4.81 -23.51 -13.94
N HIS A 358 -3.99 -22.68 -14.55
CA HIS A 358 -4.34 -21.90 -15.72
C HIS A 358 -3.44 -22.28 -16.87
N THR A 359 -4.02 -22.64 -17.97
CA THR A 359 -3.29 -22.89 -19.22
C THR A 359 -4.02 -22.25 -20.38
N THR A 360 -3.28 -21.74 -21.35
CA THR A 360 -3.81 -21.31 -22.65
C THR A 360 -3.23 -22.23 -23.70
N VAL A 361 -4.10 -22.89 -24.42
CA VAL A 361 -3.72 -23.85 -25.47
C VAL A 361 -4.19 -23.38 -26.83
N VAL A 362 -3.54 -23.83 -27.90
CA VAL A 362 -3.99 -23.63 -29.28
C VAL A 362 -4.99 -24.74 -29.60
N GLY A 363 -6.27 -24.40 -29.51
CA GLY A 363 -7.38 -25.34 -29.72
C GLY A 363 -7.76 -25.57 -31.20
N PRO A 364 -8.95 -26.11 -31.46
CA PRO A 364 -9.43 -26.39 -32.81
C PRO A 364 -9.39 -25.13 -33.71
N GLY A 365 -8.97 -25.31 -34.95
CA GLY A 365 -8.86 -24.19 -35.91
C GLY A 365 -7.76 -23.19 -35.60
N GLY A 366 -6.77 -23.55 -34.75
CA GLY A 366 -5.64 -22.69 -34.42
C GLY A 366 -5.97 -21.52 -33.48
N LYS A 367 -7.16 -21.53 -32.87
CA LYS A 367 -7.60 -20.44 -31.98
C LYS A 367 -7.18 -20.70 -30.52
N PRO A 368 -6.70 -19.67 -29.80
CA PRO A 368 -6.33 -19.82 -28.39
C PRO A 368 -7.56 -19.97 -27.51
N VAL A 369 -7.46 -20.82 -26.48
CA VAL A 369 -8.46 -20.97 -25.42
C VAL A 369 -7.79 -21.06 -24.06
N GLU A 370 -8.28 -20.27 -23.10
CA GLU A 370 -7.85 -20.36 -21.70
C GLU A 370 -8.66 -21.42 -20.99
N ILE A 371 -7.99 -22.33 -20.29
CA ILE A 371 -8.63 -23.36 -19.49
C ILE A 371 -8.16 -23.24 -18.06
N GLN A 372 -9.13 -23.15 -17.13
CA GLN A 372 -8.91 -23.14 -15.70
C GLN A 372 -9.33 -24.47 -15.11
N ILE A 373 -8.44 -25.12 -14.38
CA ILE A 373 -8.67 -26.44 -13.80
C ILE A 373 -8.55 -26.32 -12.29
N ARG A 374 -9.55 -26.80 -11.56
CA ARG A 374 -9.58 -26.73 -10.09
C ARG A 374 -10.56 -27.74 -9.49
N THR A 375 -10.42 -28.06 -8.21
CA THR A 375 -11.37 -28.90 -7.51
C THR A 375 -12.66 -28.14 -7.15
N HIS A 376 -13.70 -28.89 -6.75
CA HIS A 376 -14.94 -28.28 -6.24
C HIS A 376 -14.69 -27.36 -5.04
N GLU A 377 -13.76 -27.71 -4.17
CA GLU A 377 -13.37 -26.89 -3.02
C GLU A 377 -12.66 -25.61 -3.44
N MET A 378 -11.63 -25.73 -4.28
CA MET A 378 -10.94 -24.57 -4.85
C MET A 378 -11.90 -23.65 -5.62
N HIS A 379 -12.91 -24.23 -6.26
CA HIS A 379 -13.95 -23.46 -6.94
C HIS A 379 -14.75 -22.60 -5.95
N ARG A 380 -15.20 -23.19 -4.85
CA ARG A 380 -15.93 -22.44 -3.81
C ARG A 380 -15.07 -21.34 -3.20
N MET A 381 -13.82 -21.64 -2.84
CA MET A 381 -12.88 -20.65 -2.32
C MET A 381 -12.62 -19.53 -3.32
N ALA A 382 -12.50 -19.86 -4.60
CA ALA A 382 -12.28 -18.88 -5.65
C ALA A 382 -13.49 -17.99 -5.95
N GLU A 383 -14.71 -18.42 -5.70
CA GLU A 383 -15.94 -17.64 -5.92
C GLU A 383 -16.35 -16.84 -4.67
N TYR A 384 -16.28 -17.46 -3.50
CA TYR A 384 -16.84 -16.93 -2.25
C TYR A 384 -15.79 -16.47 -1.24
N GLY A 385 -14.50 -16.86 -1.43
CA GLY A 385 -13.39 -16.43 -0.58
C GLY A 385 -13.59 -16.72 0.89
N VAL A 386 -13.37 -15.71 1.73
CA VAL A 386 -13.52 -15.82 3.20
C VAL A 386 -14.91 -16.31 3.61
N ALA A 387 -15.97 -15.99 2.87
CA ALA A 387 -17.32 -16.47 3.17
C ALA A 387 -17.43 -18.00 3.09
N ALA A 388 -16.66 -18.67 2.22
CA ALA A 388 -16.63 -20.12 2.13
C ALA A 388 -16.04 -20.79 3.40
N HIS A 389 -15.16 -20.09 4.12
CA HIS A 389 -14.48 -20.62 5.32
C HIS A 389 -15.43 -20.77 6.53
N TRP A 390 -16.44 -19.91 6.65
CA TRP A 390 -17.39 -19.95 7.77
C TRP A 390 -18.32 -21.14 7.72
N ARG A 391 -18.59 -21.69 6.54
CA ARG A 391 -19.40 -22.89 6.36
C ARG A 391 -18.82 -24.13 7.04
N TYR A 392 -17.50 -24.24 7.13
CA TYR A 392 -16.81 -25.37 7.75
C TYR A 392 -16.73 -25.29 9.28
N LYS A 393 -16.77 -24.08 9.85
CA LYS A 393 -16.70 -23.93 11.32
C LYS A 393 -17.95 -24.42 12.05
N GLU A 394 -19.09 -24.53 11.36
CA GLU A 394 -20.37 -24.97 11.94
C GLU A 394 -20.68 -26.45 11.74
N ASP A 395 -19.98 -27.18 10.90
CA ASP A 395 -20.17 -28.63 10.72
C ASP A 395 -19.02 -29.42 11.39
N PRO A 396 -19.21 -29.93 12.63
CA PRO A 396 -18.18 -30.69 13.34
C PRO A 396 -17.78 -32.01 12.62
N ASN A 397 -18.59 -32.48 11.66
CA ASN A 397 -18.37 -33.69 10.88
C ASN A 397 -17.85 -33.44 9.46
N ALA A 398 -17.71 -32.17 9.04
CA ALA A 398 -17.05 -31.85 7.78
C ALA A 398 -15.55 -32.14 7.96
N SER A 399 -15.08 -33.23 7.41
CA SER A 399 -13.65 -33.52 7.27
C SER A 399 -13.04 -32.42 6.39
N GLY A 400 -12.68 -31.31 7.01
CA GLY A 400 -11.97 -30.21 6.35
C GLY A 400 -10.55 -30.68 5.95
N PRO A 401 -9.95 -30.13 4.91
CA PRO A 401 -8.66 -30.58 4.42
C PRO A 401 -7.54 -30.30 5.41
N SER A 402 -7.09 -31.32 6.12
CA SER A 402 -5.74 -31.42 6.70
C SER A 402 -4.66 -31.50 5.60
N ALA A 403 -4.82 -30.79 4.49
CA ALA A 403 -4.00 -31.01 3.30
C ALA A 403 -2.85 -29.99 3.12
N LEU A 404 -2.59 -29.15 4.11
CA LEU A 404 -1.33 -28.41 4.15
C LEU A 404 -0.78 -28.56 5.56
N GLY A 405 0.24 -29.38 5.74
CA GLY A 405 0.92 -29.88 6.94
C GLY A 405 1.18 -28.90 8.11
N GLY A 406 0.17 -28.17 8.54
CA GLY A 406 0.15 -27.31 9.71
C GLY A 406 -0.54 -28.02 10.88
N ARG A 407 0.07 -27.98 12.05
CA ARG A 407 -0.49 -28.49 13.30
C ARG A 407 -1.84 -27.84 13.60
N PRO A 408 -2.80 -28.52 14.24
CA PRO A 408 -4.05 -27.92 14.71
C PRO A 408 -3.74 -26.77 15.66
N GLY A 409 -4.00 -25.54 15.24
CA GLY A 409 -3.71 -24.32 15.99
C GLY A 409 -3.07 -23.20 15.15
N ASP A 410 -2.43 -23.50 14.02
CA ASP A 410 -1.70 -22.50 13.20
C ASP A 410 -2.54 -21.91 12.04
N SER A 411 -3.67 -22.52 11.70
CA SER A 411 -4.49 -22.13 10.54
C SER A 411 -5.24 -20.79 10.71
N ASP A 412 -5.56 -20.38 11.94
CA ASP A 412 -6.27 -19.11 12.21
C ASP A 412 -5.31 -17.89 12.14
N GLN A 413 -3.99 -18.11 12.19
CA GLN A 413 -3.00 -17.00 12.21
C GLN A 413 -2.46 -16.63 10.83
N GLY A 414 -2.45 -17.54 9.86
CA GLY A 414 -1.94 -17.30 8.52
C GLY A 414 -2.91 -16.55 7.60
N ASP A 415 -4.20 -16.86 7.68
CA ASP A 415 -5.21 -16.41 6.71
C ASP A 415 -5.56 -14.91 6.82
N LEU A 416 -5.34 -14.30 7.96
CA LEU A 416 -5.61 -12.88 8.22
C LEU A 416 -4.32 -12.05 8.49
N GLY A 417 -3.16 -12.58 8.16
CA GLY A 417 -1.87 -11.92 8.38
C GLY A 417 -1.81 -10.52 7.74
N TRP A 418 -2.34 -10.38 6.52
CA TRP A 418 -2.44 -9.09 5.84
C TRP A 418 -3.34 -8.08 6.57
N LEU A 419 -4.42 -8.55 7.22
CA LEU A 419 -5.31 -7.69 8.00
C LEU A 419 -4.61 -7.16 9.26
N ARG A 420 -3.83 -8.00 9.94
CA ARG A 420 -2.98 -7.57 11.07
C ARG A 420 -1.95 -6.54 10.61
N GLN A 421 -1.31 -6.76 9.48
CA GLN A 421 -0.39 -5.77 8.90
C GLN A 421 -1.06 -4.43 8.62
N LEU A 422 -2.29 -4.41 8.09
CA LEU A 422 -3.06 -3.18 7.88
C LEU A 422 -3.41 -2.48 9.19
N VAL A 423 -3.76 -3.26 10.24
CA VAL A 423 -4.07 -2.72 11.57
C VAL A 423 -2.83 -2.13 12.23
N ASP A 424 -1.71 -2.82 12.17
CA ASP A 424 -0.45 -2.33 12.73
C ASP A 424 0.01 -1.07 11.98
N TRP A 425 -0.11 -1.07 10.69
CA TRP A 425 0.18 0.10 9.88
C TRP A 425 -0.77 1.28 10.15
N GLN A 426 -2.07 1.02 10.35
CA GLN A 426 -3.04 2.03 10.76
C GLN A 426 -2.67 2.69 12.11
N LYS A 427 -2.13 1.94 13.06
CA LYS A 427 -1.64 2.49 14.35
C LYS A 427 -0.44 3.41 14.19
N GLU A 428 0.38 3.16 13.16
CA GLU A 428 1.60 3.91 12.88
C GLU A 428 1.37 5.17 12.02
N THR A 429 0.30 5.20 11.21
CA THR A 429 -0.02 6.32 10.32
C THR A 429 -1.07 7.20 10.97
N GLN A 430 -0.70 8.45 11.30
CA GLN A 430 -1.61 9.44 11.94
C GLN A 430 -2.52 10.13 10.91
N ASP A 431 -2.09 10.26 9.64
CA ASP A 431 -2.84 10.90 8.57
C ASP A 431 -3.75 9.88 7.84
N PRO A 432 -5.08 10.04 7.92
CA PRO A 432 -6.02 9.17 7.23
C PRO A 432 -5.88 9.20 5.69
N THR A 433 -5.46 10.34 5.11
CA THR A 433 -5.32 10.52 3.67
C THR A 433 -4.11 9.74 3.14
N GLU A 434 -2.97 9.84 3.85
CA GLU A 434 -1.77 9.07 3.53
C GLU A 434 -2.02 7.56 3.62
N PHE A 435 -2.80 7.15 4.63
CA PHE A 435 -3.21 5.77 4.78
C PHE A 435 -4.08 5.28 3.60
N LEU A 436 -5.04 6.10 3.16
CA LEU A 436 -5.91 5.76 2.02
C LEU A 436 -5.13 5.64 0.71
N ASP A 437 -4.24 6.58 0.42
CA ASP A 437 -3.44 6.57 -0.81
C ASP A 437 -2.50 5.38 -0.85
N ALA A 438 -1.90 5.06 0.29
CA ALA A 438 -1.08 3.88 0.43
C ALA A 438 -1.89 2.58 0.26
N LEU A 439 -3.09 2.52 0.83
CA LEU A 439 -3.99 1.38 0.66
C LEU A 439 -4.43 1.23 -0.81
N ARG A 440 -4.77 2.34 -1.49
CA ARG A 440 -5.11 2.34 -2.93
C ARG A 440 -3.95 1.78 -3.76
N TYR A 441 -2.73 2.23 -3.47
CA TYR A 441 -1.53 1.78 -4.17
C TYR A 441 -1.28 0.27 -3.97
N GLU A 442 -1.38 -0.23 -2.74
CA GLU A 442 -1.22 -1.66 -2.45
C GLU A 442 -2.35 -2.53 -3.01
N MET A 443 -3.57 -1.97 -3.13
CA MET A 443 -4.73 -2.71 -3.65
C MET A 443 -4.80 -2.75 -5.17
N ALA A 444 -4.23 -1.78 -5.87
CA ALA A 444 -4.35 -1.63 -7.33
C ALA A 444 -3.23 -2.33 -8.13
N GLY A 445 -2.12 -2.72 -7.49
CA GLY A 445 -0.91 -3.21 -8.16
C GLY A 445 -0.88 -4.71 -8.46
N ASP A 446 -0.31 -5.07 -9.59
CA ASP A 446 0.19 -6.44 -9.82
C ASP A 446 1.29 -6.72 -8.77
N GLN A 447 1.34 -7.94 -8.24
CA GLN A 447 2.32 -8.34 -7.22
C GLN A 447 3.40 -9.24 -7.83
N VAL A 448 4.61 -9.14 -7.30
CA VAL A 448 5.71 -10.07 -7.53
C VAL A 448 5.93 -10.92 -6.28
N TYR A 449 6.14 -12.21 -6.48
CA TYR A 449 6.39 -13.16 -5.42
C TYR A 449 7.87 -13.52 -5.43
N VAL A 450 8.53 -13.22 -4.31
CA VAL A 450 9.96 -13.48 -4.14
C VAL A 450 10.20 -14.41 -2.95
N PHE A 451 11.33 -15.10 -2.95
CA PHE A 451 11.68 -16.06 -1.92
C PHE A 451 12.73 -15.50 -0.97
N THR A 452 12.60 -15.81 0.31
CA THR A 452 13.71 -15.69 1.25
C THR A 452 14.71 -16.83 1.02
N PRO A 453 15.97 -16.74 1.49
CA PRO A 453 16.91 -17.85 1.43
C PRO A 453 16.45 -19.11 2.17
N ARG A 454 15.44 -19.00 3.05
CA ARG A 454 14.82 -20.11 3.77
C ARG A 454 13.68 -20.77 2.98
N GLY A 455 13.29 -20.18 1.84
CA GLY A 455 12.19 -20.66 1.00
C GLY A 455 10.82 -20.05 1.34
N ASP A 456 10.74 -19.08 2.29
CA ASP A 456 9.48 -18.39 2.56
C ASP A 456 9.12 -17.47 1.39
N VAL A 457 7.85 -17.40 1.04
CA VAL A 457 7.36 -16.56 -0.05
C VAL A 457 6.89 -15.21 0.49
N LEU A 458 7.38 -14.13 -0.10
CA LEU A 458 6.93 -12.77 0.19
C LEU A 458 6.29 -12.16 -1.06
N ALA A 459 5.09 -11.60 -0.89
CA ALA A 459 4.40 -10.85 -1.93
C ALA A 459 4.78 -9.37 -1.81
N LEU A 460 5.28 -8.80 -2.90
CA LEU A 460 5.67 -7.40 -3.00
C LEU A 460 4.92 -6.73 -4.16
N PRO A 461 4.75 -5.41 -4.17
CA PRO A 461 4.16 -4.71 -5.32
C PRO A 461 5.06 -4.87 -6.56
N ALA A 462 4.45 -4.88 -7.74
CA ALA A 462 5.21 -4.92 -8.99
C ALA A 462 6.17 -3.73 -9.10
N GLY A 463 7.41 -4.00 -9.49
CA GLY A 463 8.49 -3.02 -9.51
C GLY A 463 9.20 -2.83 -8.17
N ALA A 464 8.88 -3.66 -7.17
CA ALA A 464 9.58 -3.68 -5.89
C ALA A 464 11.08 -3.96 -6.05
N THR A 465 11.85 -3.48 -5.10
CA THR A 465 13.31 -3.56 -5.05
C THR A 465 13.77 -4.35 -3.82
N PRO A 466 15.05 -4.73 -3.71
CA PRO A 466 15.59 -5.33 -2.49
C PRO A 466 15.37 -4.51 -1.23
N VAL A 467 15.25 -3.18 -1.32
CA VAL A 467 14.89 -2.33 -0.18
C VAL A 467 13.45 -2.59 0.25
N ASP A 468 12.52 -2.69 -0.71
CA ASP A 468 11.12 -3.04 -0.40
C ASP A 468 11.03 -4.40 0.26
N PHE A 469 11.78 -5.40 -0.23
CA PHE A 469 11.89 -6.72 0.39
C PHE A 469 12.41 -6.63 1.83
N ALA A 470 13.46 -5.86 2.08
CA ALA A 470 14.03 -5.70 3.42
C ALA A 470 13.01 -5.14 4.42
N TYR A 471 12.25 -4.12 4.02
CA TYR A 471 11.17 -3.55 4.84
C TYR A 471 9.96 -4.48 4.98
N ALA A 472 9.72 -5.34 4.00
CA ALA A 472 8.67 -6.37 4.11
C ALA A 472 9.04 -7.44 5.13
N VAL A 473 10.30 -7.81 5.23
CA VAL A 473 10.81 -8.76 6.24
C VAL A 473 10.70 -8.13 7.65
N HIS A 474 11.36 -7.00 7.87
CA HIS A 474 11.31 -6.30 9.17
C HIS A 474 11.79 -4.84 9.01
N THR A 475 11.22 -3.92 9.78
CA THR A 475 11.58 -2.49 9.75
C THR A 475 13.07 -2.27 10.03
N GLU A 476 13.63 -2.94 11.05
CA GLU A 476 15.06 -2.84 11.39
C GLU A 476 15.99 -3.40 10.32
N VAL A 477 15.56 -4.46 9.63
CA VAL A 477 16.30 -5.01 8.48
C VAL A 477 16.33 -3.96 7.36
N GLY A 478 15.18 -3.32 7.09
CA GLY A 478 15.09 -2.24 6.12
C GLY A 478 15.99 -1.06 6.46
N HIS A 479 15.95 -0.57 7.70
CA HIS A 479 16.77 0.58 8.14
C HIS A 479 18.28 0.30 8.02
N ARG A 480 18.70 -0.94 8.27
CA ARG A 480 20.11 -1.34 8.29
C ARG A 480 20.62 -1.95 7.00
N THR A 481 19.80 -2.00 5.94
CA THR A 481 20.19 -2.59 4.66
C THR A 481 21.37 -1.82 4.04
N VAL A 482 22.41 -2.53 3.66
CA VAL A 482 23.61 -1.97 3.00
C VAL A 482 23.86 -2.57 1.62
N GLY A 483 23.24 -3.72 1.32
CA GLY A 483 23.39 -4.39 0.04
C GLY A 483 22.42 -5.56 -0.09
N ALA A 484 22.30 -6.10 -1.29
CA ALA A 484 21.44 -7.23 -1.57
C ALA A 484 22.06 -8.19 -2.60
N ARG A 485 21.58 -9.43 -2.53
CA ARG A 485 21.87 -10.47 -3.52
C ARG A 485 20.55 -11.02 -4.04
N VAL A 486 20.41 -11.10 -5.35
CA VAL A 486 19.26 -11.71 -6.02
C VAL A 486 19.76 -12.91 -6.82
N ASN A 487 19.15 -14.07 -6.64
CA ASN A 487 19.55 -15.32 -7.26
C ASN A 487 21.06 -15.58 -7.13
N SER A 488 21.59 -15.38 -5.92
CA SER A 488 23.02 -15.54 -5.57
C SER A 488 23.98 -14.54 -6.22
N ARG A 489 23.50 -13.49 -6.90
CA ARG A 489 24.31 -12.42 -7.50
C ARG A 489 24.12 -11.12 -6.73
N LEU A 490 25.20 -10.42 -6.41
CA LEU A 490 25.14 -9.06 -5.85
C LEU A 490 24.50 -8.13 -6.88
N VAL A 491 23.52 -7.36 -6.43
CA VAL A 491 22.77 -6.42 -7.27
C VAL A 491 22.68 -5.05 -6.59
N PRO A 492 22.55 -3.97 -7.35
CA PRO A 492 22.20 -2.66 -6.82
C PRO A 492 20.84 -2.71 -6.07
N LEU A 493 20.68 -1.84 -5.06
CA LEU A 493 19.47 -1.79 -4.24
C LEU A 493 18.22 -1.29 -4.98
N ASP A 494 18.38 -0.65 -6.13
CA ASP A 494 17.33 -0.16 -7.03
C ASP A 494 16.90 -1.20 -8.09
N THR A 495 17.50 -2.39 -8.08
CA THR A 495 17.16 -3.49 -9.00
C THR A 495 15.71 -3.90 -8.82
N ARG A 496 14.96 -4.00 -9.91
CA ARG A 496 13.56 -4.48 -9.86
C ARG A 496 13.51 -5.98 -9.72
N LEU A 497 12.71 -6.45 -8.77
CA LEU A 497 12.53 -7.88 -8.50
C LEU A 497 11.48 -8.47 -9.43
N GLU A 498 11.70 -9.72 -9.83
CA GLU A 498 10.80 -10.50 -10.67
C GLU A 498 10.21 -11.68 -9.90
N ASN A 499 9.12 -12.27 -10.44
CA ASN A 499 8.52 -13.45 -9.84
C ASN A 499 9.49 -14.63 -9.81
N GLY A 500 9.68 -15.22 -8.64
CA GLY A 500 10.56 -16.36 -8.45
C GLY A 500 11.97 -16.01 -7.97
N ASP A 501 12.30 -14.72 -7.85
CA ASP A 501 13.61 -14.30 -7.36
C ASP A 501 13.82 -14.70 -5.90
N THR A 502 15.02 -15.22 -5.60
CA THR A 502 15.47 -15.43 -4.23
C THR A 502 16.29 -14.24 -3.78
N VAL A 503 15.84 -13.55 -2.75
CA VAL A 503 16.42 -12.27 -2.30
C VAL A 503 17.05 -12.44 -0.92
N GLU A 504 18.31 -12.06 -0.81
CA GLU A 504 19.08 -11.98 0.43
C GLU A 504 19.55 -10.54 0.64
N VAL A 505 19.36 -9.98 1.84
CA VAL A 505 19.77 -8.63 2.18
C VAL A 505 20.88 -8.63 3.23
N PHE A 506 21.83 -7.74 3.10
CA PHE A 506 22.94 -7.54 4.04
C PHE A 506 22.64 -6.33 4.90
N THR A 507 22.83 -6.48 6.20
CA THR A 507 22.56 -5.42 7.18
C THR A 507 23.84 -4.95 7.86
N SER A 508 23.95 -3.66 8.11
CA SER A 508 25.03 -3.07 8.90
C SER A 508 24.86 -3.40 10.39
N LYS A 509 25.98 -3.66 11.07
CA LYS A 509 26.05 -3.81 12.53
C LYS A 509 26.31 -2.48 13.25
N ALA A 510 26.54 -1.39 12.53
CA ALA A 510 26.77 -0.08 13.10
C ALA A 510 25.55 0.42 13.89
N ILE A 511 25.78 1.05 15.04
CA ILE A 511 24.72 1.56 15.92
C ILE A 511 23.91 2.66 15.21
N ASN A 512 24.58 3.48 14.38
CA ASN A 512 23.99 4.60 13.67
C ASN A 512 23.60 4.25 12.21
N ALA A 513 23.41 2.95 11.88
CA ALA A 513 22.97 2.57 10.54
C ALA A 513 21.51 2.98 10.33
N GLY A 514 21.27 3.78 9.30
CA GLY A 514 19.96 4.25 8.90
C GLY A 514 19.74 4.19 7.40
N PRO A 515 18.51 4.39 6.93
CA PRO A 515 18.16 4.36 5.51
C PRO A 515 18.75 5.56 4.75
N SER A 516 18.99 5.40 3.45
CA SER A 516 19.30 6.54 2.57
C SER A 516 18.04 7.26 2.10
N ARG A 517 18.09 8.59 2.02
CA ARG A 517 17.00 9.40 1.42
C ARG A 517 16.81 9.11 -0.07
N ASP A 518 17.85 8.71 -0.76
CA ASP A 518 17.81 8.38 -2.18
C ASP A 518 16.90 7.18 -2.48
N TRP A 519 16.71 6.31 -1.48
CA TRP A 519 15.81 5.16 -1.63
C TRP A 519 14.36 5.56 -1.90
N LEU A 520 13.94 6.75 -1.45
CA LEU A 520 12.59 7.27 -1.73
C LEU A 520 12.29 7.45 -3.21
N SER A 521 13.32 7.55 -4.05
CA SER A 521 13.18 7.73 -5.49
C SER A 521 12.82 6.44 -6.26
N PHE A 522 13.17 5.27 -5.71
CA PHE A 522 12.99 4.01 -6.42
C PHE A 522 12.19 2.95 -5.65
N VAL A 523 11.98 3.09 -4.33
CA VAL A 523 11.13 2.14 -3.59
C VAL A 523 9.70 2.14 -4.11
N ALA A 524 9.16 0.96 -4.36
CA ALA A 524 7.82 0.78 -4.88
C ALA A 524 6.79 0.67 -3.76
N SER A 525 7.11 -0.01 -2.64
CA SER A 525 6.14 -0.22 -1.57
C SER A 525 5.92 1.04 -0.74
N THR A 526 4.68 1.32 -0.43
CA THR A 526 4.29 2.42 0.45
C THR A 526 4.84 2.22 1.86
N ARG A 527 4.90 0.95 2.31
CA ARG A 527 5.48 0.58 3.61
C ARG A 527 6.94 1.05 3.73
N ALA A 528 7.79 0.70 2.75
CA ALA A 528 9.20 1.14 2.76
C ALA A 528 9.29 2.66 2.74
N ARG A 529 8.53 3.31 1.87
CA ARG A 529 8.52 4.78 1.71
C ARG A 529 8.15 5.47 3.02
N ASN A 530 7.10 5.02 3.70
CA ASN A 530 6.64 5.61 4.95
C ASN A 530 7.61 5.34 6.10
N LYS A 531 8.18 4.14 6.21
CA LYS A 531 9.19 3.83 7.24
C LYS A 531 10.45 4.67 7.05
N ILE A 532 10.91 4.87 5.82
CA ILE A 532 12.04 5.75 5.52
C ILE A 532 11.72 7.21 5.90
N ARG A 533 10.54 7.73 5.53
CA ARG A 533 10.12 9.08 5.88
C ARG A 533 10.00 9.27 7.39
N SER A 534 9.38 8.32 8.07
CA SER A 534 9.20 8.35 9.53
C SER A 534 10.56 8.35 10.24
N TRP A 535 11.54 7.55 9.78
CA TRP A 535 12.88 7.54 10.33
C TRP A 535 13.55 8.92 10.25
N PHE A 536 13.52 9.55 9.06
CA PHE A 536 14.07 10.90 8.89
C PHE A 536 13.29 12.00 9.63
N SER A 537 12.00 11.82 9.82
CA SER A 537 11.20 12.76 10.63
C SER A 537 11.56 12.67 12.10
N LYS A 538 11.79 11.45 12.60
CA LYS A 538 12.24 11.20 13.97
C LYS A 538 13.65 11.76 14.19
N GLU A 539 14.59 11.50 13.28
CA GLU A 539 15.95 12.00 13.32
C GLU A 539 15.97 13.54 13.35
N ARG A 540 15.22 14.21 12.45
CA ARG A 540 15.09 15.68 12.45
C ARG A 540 14.49 16.20 13.74
N ARG A 541 13.52 15.51 14.31
CA ARG A 541 12.93 15.91 15.60
C ARG A 541 13.94 15.77 16.73
N GLU A 542 14.75 14.73 16.78
CA GLU A 542 15.81 14.54 17.76
C GLU A 542 16.90 15.63 17.62
N GLU A 543 17.30 15.95 16.38
CA GLU A 543 18.20 17.08 16.09
C GLU A 543 17.62 18.42 16.56
N ALA A 544 16.33 18.68 16.24
CA ALA A 544 15.64 19.90 16.67
C ALA A 544 15.53 19.99 18.20
N ILE A 545 15.28 18.89 18.90
CA ILE A 545 15.26 18.83 20.38
C ILE A 545 16.62 19.23 20.94
N GLU A 546 17.71 18.64 20.45
CA GLU A 546 19.05 18.96 20.94
C GLU A 546 19.47 20.40 20.57
N GLU A 547 19.12 20.89 19.39
CA GLU A 547 19.38 22.26 19.00
C GLU A 547 18.58 23.26 19.85
N GLY A 548 17.29 22.99 20.08
CA GLY A 548 16.43 23.82 20.92
C GLY A 548 16.89 23.88 22.37
N LYS A 549 17.23 22.72 22.95
CA LYS A 549 17.83 22.63 24.28
C LYS A 549 19.15 23.40 24.37
N GLY A 550 19.99 23.27 23.35
CA GLY A 550 21.23 24.04 23.24
C GLY A 550 20.99 25.53 23.10
N ALA A 551 19.98 25.98 22.35
CA ALA A 551 19.62 27.38 22.16
C ALA A 551 19.11 28.01 23.44
N ILE A 552 18.21 27.37 24.17
CA ILE A 552 17.70 27.84 25.48
C ILE A 552 18.86 27.93 26.49
N ALA A 553 19.71 26.90 26.57
CA ALA A 553 20.86 26.90 27.47
C ALA A 553 21.88 28.01 27.14
N ARG A 554 22.09 28.34 25.86
CA ARG A 554 22.94 29.46 25.43
C ARG A 554 22.34 30.81 25.83
N THR A 555 21.02 30.98 25.67
CA THR A 555 20.32 32.22 26.01
C THR A 555 20.34 32.46 27.51
N LEU A 556 20.09 31.44 28.33
CA LEU A 556 20.20 31.52 29.79
C LEU A 556 21.63 31.89 30.25
N ARG A 557 22.66 31.30 29.63
CA ARG A 557 24.06 31.68 29.94
C ARG A 557 24.41 33.11 29.53
N LYS A 558 23.87 33.59 28.40
CA LYS A 558 24.06 34.95 27.91
C LYS A 558 23.48 36.00 28.88
N GLN A 559 22.42 35.63 29.59
CA GLN A 559 21.75 36.49 30.58
C GLN A 559 22.26 36.25 32.02
N ASN A 560 23.31 35.45 32.23
CA ASN A 560 23.84 35.05 33.52
C ASN A 560 22.81 34.43 34.48
N LEU A 561 21.82 33.75 33.96
CA LEU A 561 20.75 33.11 34.74
C LEU A 561 21.15 31.69 35.21
N PRO A 562 20.65 31.22 36.38
CA PRO A 562 21.05 29.94 36.97
C PRO A 562 20.47 28.76 36.22
N LEU A 563 21.29 28.16 35.30
CA LEU A 563 20.89 27.14 34.33
C LEU A 563 20.26 25.88 34.99
N GLN A 564 20.83 25.40 36.08
CA GLN A 564 20.39 24.15 36.75
C GLN A 564 18.97 24.29 37.33
N ARG A 565 18.64 25.45 37.85
CA ARG A 565 17.32 25.71 38.48
C ARG A 565 16.22 26.00 37.45
N LEU A 566 16.54 26.77 36.42
CA LEU A 566 15.61 27.15 35.35
C LEU A 566 15.36 26.01 34.35
N MET A 567 16.28 25.12 34.17
CA MET A 567 16.09 23.90 33.32
C MET A 567 15.60 22.69 34.12
N SER A 568 14.99 22.89 35.30
CA SER A 568 14.37 21.79 36.03
C SER A 568 13.15 21.25 35.25
N HIS A 569 12.85 19.99 35.45
CA HIS A 569 11.71 19.33 34.76
C HIS A 569 10.38 20.03 35.05
N GLU A 570 10.16 20.44 36.28
CA GLU A 570 8.93 21.11 36.70
C GLU A 570 8.76 22.49 36.07
N THR A 571 9.83 23.29 36.05
CA THR A 571 9.82 24.63 35.47
C THR A 571 9.60 24.60 33.96
N LEU A 572 10.32 23.70 33.26
CA LEU A 572 10.18 23.53 31.81
C LEU A 572 8.80 22.98 31.41
N MET A 573 8.22 22.10 32.22
CA MET A 573 6.87 21.58 31.99
C MET A 573 5.80 22.68 32.12
N ASN A 574 5.97 23.59 33.09
CA ASN A 574 5.06 24.71 33.23
C ASN A 574 5.14 25.68 32.04
N VAL A 575 6.37 26.00 31.58
CA VAL A 575 6.57 26.79 30.37
C VAL A 575 6.03 26.09 29.11
N ALA A 576 6.22 24.78 28.97
CA ALA A 576 5.67 24.02 27.87
C ALA A 576 4.13 24.15 27.84
N LYS A 577 3.46 24.03 28.98
CA LYS A 577 2.00 24.23 29.08
C LYS A 577 1.57 25.65 28.74
N THR A 578 2.32 26.67 29.20
CA THR A 578 2.03 28.08 28.93
C THR A 578 2.17 28.41 27.43
N LEU A 579 3.03 27.69 26.72
CA LEU A 579 3.25 27.83 25.28
C LEU A 579 2.51 26.79 24.43
N ASP A 580 1.46 26.15 24.97
CA ASP A 580 0.62 25.15 24.31
C ASP A 580 1.42 23.96 23.72
N LYS A 581 2.45 23.51 24.45
CA LYS A 581 3.22 22.31 24.10
C LYS A 581 2.86 21.15 25.03
N VAL A 582 2.79 19.95 24.44
CA VAL A 582 2.35 18.74 25.15
C VAL A 582 3.36 18.29 26.19
N ASP A 583 4.67 18.45 25.88
CA ASP A 583 5.78 18.01 26.69
C ASP A 583 7.02 18.91 26.50
N ILE A 584 8.05 18.66 27.28
CA ILE A 584 9.34 19.39 27.24
C ILE A 584 10.07 19.16 25.91
N ASP A 585 9.99 17.95 25.37
CA ASP A 585 10.61 17.60 24.09
C ASP A 585 9.92 18.35 22.94
N GLY A 586 8.60 18.53 23.01
CA GLY A 586 7.84 19.37 22.10
C GLY A 586 8.20 20.84 22.20
N LEU A 587 8.51 21.35 23.39
CA LEU A 587 9.02 22.70 23.59
C LEU A 587 10.41 22.84 22.95
N TYR A 588 11.34 21.92 23.21
CA TYR A 588 12.67 21.94 22.62
C TYR A 588 12.63 21.84 21.11
N ALA A 589 11.83 20.91 20.58
CA ALA A 589 11.65 20.78 19.13
C ALA A 589 11.12 22.06 18.49
N ALA A 590 10.12 22.71 19.11
CA ALA A 590 9.56 23.96 18.60
C ALA A 590 10.59 25.12 18.59
N VAL A 591 11.53 25.12 19.53
CA VAL A 591 12.63 26.10 19.55
C VAL A 591 13.68 25.76 18.50
N GLY A 592 14.04 24.49 18.33
CA GLY A 592 15.00 24.05 17.32
C GLY A 592 14.48 24.22 15.89
N GLU A 593 13.18 24.05 15.68
CA GLU A 593 12.50 24.31 14.40
C GLU A 593 12.24 25.80 14.13
N GLY A 594 12.53 26.69 15.10
CA GLY A 594 12.33 28.13 14.97
C GLY A 594 10.88 28.60 15.10
N HIS A 595 9.97 27.75 15.53
CA HIS A 595 8.57 28.08 15.77
C HIS A 595 8.37 28.93 17.04
N VAL A 596 9.26 28.77 18.01
CA VAL A 596 9.32 29.53 19.26
C VAL A 596 10.75 30.03 19.44
N SER A 597 10.95 31.32 19.76
CA SER A 597 12.30 31.82 19.99
C SER A 597 12.82 31.36 21.37
N ALA A 598 14.12 31.00 21.44
CA ALA A 598 14.75 30.66 22.72
C ALA A 598 14.66 31.81 23.75
N GLN A 599 14.67 33.05 23.27
CA GLN A 599 14.48 34.26 24.12
C GLN A 599 13.10 34.26 24.77
N HIS A 600 12.04 34.00 23.99
CA HIS A 600 10.66 33.97 24.50
C HIS A 600 10.45 32.88 25.56
N VAL A 601 11.10 31.73 25.40
CA VAL A 601 11.09 30.65 26.40
C VAL A 601 11.78 31.11 27.68
N VAL A 602 12.93 31.80 27.58
CA VAL A 602 13.67 32.32 28.72
C VAL A 602 12.89 33.42 29.44
N ASP A 603 12.27 34.33 28.72
CA ASP A 603 11.44 35.40 29.29
C ASP A 603 10.21 34.81 30.04
N THR A 604 9.61 33.74 29.49
CA THR A 604 8.51 33.00 30.14
C THR A 604 9.00 32.27 31.38
N LEU A 605 10.21 31.68 31.35
CA LEU A 605 10.85 31.04 32.51
C LEU A 605 11.05 32.03 33.66
N VAL A 606 11.58 33.21 33.36
CA VAL A 606 11.81 34.32 34.35
C VAL A 606 10.48 34.82 34.90
N ALA A 607 9.48 35.02 34.05
CA ALA A 607 8.15 35.46 34.46
C ALA A 607 7.43 34.43 35.35
N THR A 608 7.62 33.15 35.11
CA THR A 608 7.00 32.06 35.89
C THR A 608 7.61 31.91 37.28
N MET A 609 8.83 32.42 37.50
CA MET A 609 9.54 32.37 38.76
C MET A 609 9.48 33.69 39.59
N GLY A 610 8.62 34.64 39.21
CA GLY A 610 8.33 35.82 40.05
C GLY A 610 9.02 37.12 39.62
N GLY A 611 9.52 37.22 38.38
CA GLY A 611 10.15 38.40 37.80
C GLY A 611 11.66 38.51 38.08
N GLU A 612 12.30 39.56 37.53
CA GLU A 612 13.73 39.82 37.66
C GLU A 612 14.18 39.94 39.11
N ASP A 613 13.37 40.50 39.99
CA ASP A 613 13.68 40.68 41.42
C ASP A 613 13.82 39.31 42.17
N GLY A 614 13.03 38.32 41.80
CA GLY A 614 13.12 36.97 42.38
C GLY A 614 14.33 36.17 41.89
N ALA A 615 14.88 36.52 40.75
CA ALA A 615 16.07 35.91 40.18
C ALA A 615 17.38 36.49 40.74
N GLU A 616 17.39 37.84 41.07
CA GLU A 616 18.55 38.48 41.66
C GLU A 616 18.75 38.14 43.12
N GLU A 617 17.69 37.98 43.90
CA GLU A 617 17.78 37.59 45.34
C GLU A 617 18.36 36.18 45.47
N THR A 618 18.23 35.33 44.46
CA THR A 618 18.79 33.96 44.44
C THR A 618 20.23 33.89 43.94
N LEU A 619 20.69 34.93 43.22
CA LEU A 619 22.09 35.07 42.77
C LEU A 619 23.06 35.40 43.96
N ALA A 620 22.54 35.99 45.04
CA ALA A 620 23.37 36.44 46.18
C ALA A 620 23.85 35.28 47.08
N GLU A 621 23.18 34.12 47.03
CA GLU A 621 23.52 32.97 47.89
C GLU A 621 24.47 31.93 47.29
N GLY A 622 24.95 32.07 46.04
CA GLY A 622 25.60 30.96 45.32
C GLY A 622 26.98 31.21 44.68
N ILE A 623 27.75 32.29 45.04
CA ILE A 623 29.01 32.53 44.33
C ILE A 623 30.20 31.97 45.10
N LEU A 624 30.71 30.80 44.71
CA LEU A 624 32.10 30.41 44.86
C LEU A 624 32.76 30.40 43.45
N PRO A 625 33.94 31.04 43.28
CA PRO A 625 34.55 31.19 41.95
C PRO A 625 35.26 29.93 41.52
N THR A 626 34.78 29.29 40.50
CA THR A 626 35.50 28.24 39.79
C THR A 626 36.17 28.80 38.55
N ARG A 627 37.51 28.71 38.55
CA ARG A 627 38.41 29.12 37.47
C ARG A 627 37.99 28.48 36.14
N ALA A 628 37.71 29.31 35.12
CA ALA A 628 37.42 28.89 33.78
C ALA A 628 38.68 28.33 33.10
N THR A 629 38.68 27.09 32.76
CA THR A 629 39.58 26.51 31.75
C THR A 629 38.94 26.71 30.39
N THR A 630 39.57 27.58 29.61
CA THR A 630 39.18 27.84 28.23
C THR A 630 39.54 26.66 27.32
N HIS A 631 38.55 25.76 27.04
CA HIS A 631 38.58 24.95 25.84
C HIS A 631 37.77 25.67 24.77
N ARG A 632 38.50 26.32 23.83
CA ARG A 632 37.96 26.84 22.59
C ARG A 632 37.37 25.66 21.80
N ARG A 633 36.06 25.54 21.72
CA ARG A 633 35.38 24.77 20.68
C ARG A 633 35.42 25.60 19.38
N PRO A 634 35.61 24.97 18.21
CA PRO A 634 35.58 25.67 16.94
C PRO A 634 34.21 26.30 16.73
N ARG A 635 34.18 27.57 16.44
CA ARG A 635 33.00 28.31 15.99
C ARG A 635 32.50 27.64 14.71
N THR A 636 31.19 27.42 14.60
CA THR A 636 30.49 27.12 13.35
C THR A 636 31.07 27.93 12.21
N ALA A 637 31.41 27.26 11.12
CA ALA A 637 32.19 27.71 10.01
C ALA A 637 31.74 29.09 9.48
N ASP A 638 32.53 30.10 9.76
CA ASP A 638 32.62 31.28 8.89
C ASP A 638 33.17 30.74 7.58
N ALA A 639 32.35 30.72 6.54
CA ALA A 639 32.74 30.19 5.23
C ALA A 639 33.79 31.08 4.56
N GLY A 640 34.29 32.12 5.21
CA GLY A 640 35.26 33.07 4.67
C GLY A 640 34.74 33.84 3.47
N VAL A 641 33.45 34.05 3.36
CA VAL A 641 32.79 34.73 2.26
C VAL A 641 31.94 35.88 2.79
N VAL A 642 32.10 37.04 2.23
CA VAL A 642 31.33 38.27 2.49
C VAL A 642 30.19 38.37 1.46
N VAL A 643 28.97 38.63 1.92
CA VAL A 643 27.80 38.81 1.07
C VAL A 643 27.57 40.31 0.89
N ALA A 644 27.50 40.77 -0.36
CA ALA A 644 27.34 42.22 -0.63
C ALA A 644 26.00 42.76 -0.08
N GLY A 645 26.09 43.80 0.75
CA GLY A 645 24.92 44.48 1.32
C GLY A 645 24.35 43.89 2.61
N MET A 646 25.08 42.98 3.29
CA MET A 646 24.71 42.38 4.56
C MET A 646 25.90 42.42 5.53
N ASP A 647 25.63 42.61 6.83
CA ASP A 647 26.68 42.62 7.84
C ASP A 647 27.17 41.20 8.16
N GLU A 648 28.47 41.08 8.55
CA GLU A 648 29.09 39.81 8.92
C GLU A 648 28.36 39.16 10.11
N GLY A 649 27.62 38.07 9.83
CA GLY A 649 26.92 37.30 10.86
C GLY A 649 25.43 37.16 10.67
N ASP A 650 24.80 37.92 9.81
CA ASP A 650 23.34 37.90 9.62
C ASP A 650 22.82 36.83 8.66
N VAL A 651 23.71 36.23 7.85
CA VAL A 651 23.33 35.26 6.84
C VAL A 651 24.19 33.99 6.94
N TYR A 652 23.54 32.85 6.98
CA TYR A 652 24.22 31.57 6.91
C TYR A 652 24.77 31.32 5.49
N VAL A 653 26.09 31.23 5.37
CA VAL A 653 26.77 31.02 4.09
C VAL A 653 27.32 29.60 4.05
N LYS A 654 27.06 28.88 2.95
CA LYS A 654 27.54 27.52 2.72
C LYS A 654 28.24 27.39 1.38
N LEU A 655 29.46 26.84 1.39
CA LEU A 655 30.18 26.50 0.15
C LEU A 655 29.54 25.28 -0.52
N ALA A 656 29.28 25.38 -1.84
CA ALA A 656 28.62 24.34 -2.61
C ALA A 656 29.53 23.13 -2.80
N ARG A 657 29.00 21.95 -2.52
CA ARG A 657 29.74 20.67 -2.66
C ARG A 657 29.95 20.24 -4.12
N CYS A 658 29.16 20.76 -5.06
CA CYS A 658 29.23 20.40 -6.47
C CYS A 658 30.48 20.95 -7.19
N CYS A 659 31.04 22.07 -6.70
CA CYS A 659 32.17 22.77 -7.31
C CYS A 659 33.30 23.12 -6.34
N THR A 660 33.09 22.88 -5.02
CA THR A 660 34.03 23.07 -3.93
C THR A 660 34.88 24.35 -4.11
N PRO A 661 34.23 25.58 -4.02
CA PRO A 661 34.94 26.84 -4.18
C PRO A 661 35.96 27.07 -3.08
N MET A 662 37.07 27.69 -3.41
CA MET A 662 38.15 28.05 -2.46
C MET A 662 38.66 29.47 -2.75
N PRO A 663 39.33 30.15 -1.80
CA PRO A 663 39.87 31.47 -1.99
C PRO A 663 40.73 31.58 -3.25
N GLY A 664 40.41 32.59 -4.07
CA GLY A 664 41.02 32.78 -5.39
C GLY A 664 40.14 32.35 -6.57
N ASP A 665 39.13 31.51 -6.33
CA ASP A 665 38.13 31.20 -7.35
C ASP A 665 37.13 32.37 -7.53
N PRO A 666 36.67 32.65 -8.75
CA PRO A 666 35.52 33.55 -8.95
C PRO A 666 34.26 32.86 -8.45
N ILE A 667 33.51 33.54 -7.58
CA ILE A 667 32.34 32.96 -6.89
C ILE A 667 31.05 33.74 -7.11
N VAL A 668 29.94 33.02 -7.03
CA VAL A 668 28.57 33.55 -7.13
C VAL A 668 27.73 32.97 -5.99
N GLY A 669 27.00 33.79 -5.28
CA GLY A 669 26.05 33.40 -4.24
C GLY A 669 24.66 33.16 -4.83
N PHE A 670 23.96 32.16 -4.31
CA PHE A 670 22.58 31.86 -4.63
C PHE A 670 21.76 31.70 -3.34
N ILE A 671 20.68 32.51 -3.22
CA ILE A 671 19.81 32.50 -2.05
C ILE A 671 18.95 31.24 -2.09
N THR A 672 19.11 30.33 -1.12
CA THR A 672 18.37 29.10 -1.00
C THR A 672 17.08 29.31 -0.16
N ARG A 673 16.00 28.60 -0.48
CA ARG A 673 14.75 28.68 0.31
C ARG A 673 14.96 27.99 1.67
N GLY A 674 15.21 28.81 2.72
CA GLY A 674 15.32 28.33 4.11
C GLY A 674 16.71 27.86 4.57
N SER A 675 17.77 27.97 3.76
CA SER A 675 19.12 27.51 4.15
C SER A 675 20.24 28.53 3.93
N GLY A 676 19.93 29.82 3.81
CA GLY A 676 20.91 30.88 3.59
C GLY A 676 21.43 31.00 2.16
N VAL A 677 22.69 31.40 1.99
CA VAL A 677 23.36 31.59 0.69
C VAL A 677 24.27 30.40 0.40
N SER A 678 24.04 29.76 -0.75
CA SER A 678 24.95 28.74 -1.30
C SER A 678 25.93 29.40 -2.26
N VAL A 679 27.23 29.28 -1.98
CA VAL A 679 28.28 29.87 -2.79
C VAL A 679 28.85 28.84 -3.77
N HIS A 680 28.78 29.18 -5.06
CA HIS A 680 29.27 28.36 -6.15
C HIS A 680 30.43 29.06 -6.85
N ARG A 681 31.27 28.31 -7.52
CA ARG A 681 32.23 28.88 -8.49
C ARG A 681 31.47 29.41 -9.70
N ALA A 682 31.91 30.51 -10.28
CA ALA A 682 31.25 31.14 -11.43
C ALA A 682 31.19 30.22 -12.68
N ASP A 683 32.17 29.30 -12.82
CA ASP A 683 32.25 28.32 -13.88
C ASP A 683 31.56 26.96 -13.58
N CYS A 684 30.79 26.90 -12.48
CA CYS A 684 30.08 25.69 -12.11
C CYS A 684 28.88 25.44 -13.03
N GLN A 685 28.74 24.25 -13.55
CA GLN A 685 27.64 23.83 -14.44
C GLN A 685 26.23 24.08 -13.84
N ASN A 686 26.10 23.99 -12.52
CA ASN A 686 24.85 24.28 -11.85
C ASN A 686 24.52 25.78 -11.88
N VAL A 687 25.50 26.67 -12.03
CA VAL A 687 25.27 28.12 -12.10
C VAL A 687 24.52 28.50 -13.36
N GLU A 688 24.68 27.79 -14.47
CA GLU A 688 23.92 28.01 -15.71
C GLU A 688 22.40 27.79 -15.48
N GLN A 689 22.04 26.83 -14.63
CA GLN A 689 20.63 26.58 -14.25
C GLN A 689 20.14 27.62 -13.23
N LEU A 690 21.01 28.04 -12.30
CA LEU A 690 20.71 29.05 -11.29
C LEU A 690 20.53 30.46 -11.88
N GLN A 691 21.17 30.76 -13.03
CA GLN A 691 21.00 31.98 -13.80
C GLN A 691 19.57 32.16 -14.37
N ARG A 692 18.76 31.10 -14.38
CA ARG A 692 17.34 31.20 -14.77
C ARG A 692 16.46 31.88 -13.72
N GLU A 693 16.95 32.00 -12.48
CA GLU A 693 16.32 32.73 -11.39
C GLU A 693 17.21 33.90 -10.93
N PRO A 694 17.38 34.97 -11.72
CA PRO A 694 18.34 36.04 -11.45
C PRO A 694 18.04 36.79 -10.15
N GLU A 695 16.78 36.83 -9.73
CA GLU A 695 16.35 37.47 -8.49
C GLU A 695 16.96 36.85 -7.21
N ARG A 696 17.50 35.62 -7.32
CA ARG A 696 18.10 34.87 -6.21
C ARG A 696 19.61 34.85 -6.25
N LEU A 697 20.21 35.43 -7.29
CA LEU A 697 21.65 35.57 -7.38
C LEU A 697 22.11 36.78 -6.54
N ILE A 698 23.17 36.59 -5.77
CA ILE A 698 23.74 37.62 -4.93
C ILE A 698 25.25 37.67 -5.15
N THR A 699 25.82 38.91 -5.14
CA THR A 699 27.26 39.10 -5.26
C THR A 699 27.94 38.71 -3.94
N VAL A 700 28.95 37.90 -4.04
CA VAL A 700 29.76 37.45 -2.90
C VAL A 700 31.26 37.58 -3.24
N SER A 701 32.06 37.84 -2.21
CA SER A 701 33.52 37.96 -2.30
C SER A 701 34.21 37.19 -1.17
N TRP A 702 35.45 36.78 -1.38
CA TRP A 702 36.27 36.18 -0.32
C TRP A 702 36.67 37.22 0.71
N ALA A 703 36.64 36.83 2.00
CA ALA A 703 37.16 37.68 3.10
C ALA A 703 38.68 37.62 3.16
N ASP A 704 39.31 38.72 3.55
CA ASP A 704 40.78 38.85 3.54
C ASP A 704 41.50 37.98 4.57
N HIS A 705 40.78 37.40 5.54
CA HIS A 705 41.35 36.56 6.64
C HIS A 705 40.50 35.35 6.99
N ALA A 706 40.11 34.53 6.01
CA ALA A 706 39.34 33.34 6.26
C ALA A 706 40.20 32.17 6.77
N GLN A 707 40.10 31.82 8.07
CA GLN A 707 40.62 30.58 8.62
C GLN A 707 39.52 29.49 8.56
N SER A 708 39.32 28.89 7.41
CA SER A 708 38.38 27.79 7.24
C SER A 708 39.01 26.63 6.49
N ALA A 709 38.64 25.42 6.87
CA ALA A 709 39.03 24.24 6.12
C ALA A 709 38.21 24.15 4.83
N TYR A 710 38.88 23.95 3.71
CA TYR A 710 38.26 23.89 2.38
C TYR A 710 38.25 22.45 1.87
N LEU A 711 37.11 22.05 1.31
CA LEU A 711 36.97 20.76 0.63
C LEU A 711 37.42 20.91 -0.81
N VAL A 712 38.40 20.12 -1.26
CA VAL A 712 38.90 20.12 -2.65
C VAL A 712 38.77 18.73 -3.25
N GLN A 713 38.24 18.68 -4.48
CA GLN A 713 38.19 17.45 -5.22
C GLN A 713 39.45 17.34 -6.13
N VAL A 714 40.23 16.31 -5.87
CA VAL A 714 41.42 15.96 -6.64
C VAL A 714 41.15 14.76 -7.54
N GLU A 715 41.50 14.82 -8.80
CA GLU A 715 41.39 13.73 -9.76
C GLU A 715 42.79 13.21 -10.07
N VAL A 716 42.98 11.90 -9.97
CA VAL A 716 44.24 11.22 -10.24
C VAL A 716 44.01 10.19 -11.35
N GLU A 717 44.80 10.29 -12.41
CA GLU A 717 44.85 9.29 -13.48
C GLU A 717 46.17 8.51 -13.39
N ALA A 718 46.07 7.18 -13.30
CA ALA A 718 47.21 6.31 -13.08
C ALA A 718 47.08 4.96 -13.80
N LEU A 719 48.20 4.26 -13.98
CA LEU A 719 48.19 2.86 -14.43
C LEU A 719 47.83 1.93 -13.26
N ASP A 720 46.91 1.02 -13.49
CA ASP A 720 46.47 0.05 -12.48
C ASP A 720 47.63 -0.89 -12.11
N ARG A 721 47.97 -0.87 -10.81
CA ARG A 721 48.98 -1.75 -10.20
C ARG A 721 48.63 -2.08 -8.77
N GLY A 722 49.19 -3.20 -8.28
CA GLY A 722 49.05 -3.55 -6.87
C GLY A 722 49.63 -2.48 -5.95
N GLY A 723 48.94 -2.07 -4.95
CA GLY A 723 49.34 -1.08 -3.96
C GLY A 723 49.12 0.39 -4.34
N LEU A 724 48.65 0.71 -5.56
CA LEU A 724 48.47 2.09 -6.02
C LEU A 724 47.58 2.91 -5.05
N LEU A 725 46.45 2.37 -4.61
CA LEU A 725 45.58 3.06 -3.67
C LEU A 725 46.25 3.30 -2.32
N ALA A 726 47.04 2.34 -1.84
CA ALA A 726 47.79 2.48 -0.60
C ALA A 726 48.84 3.58 -0.69
N ASP A 727 49.54 3.70 -1.85
CA ASP A 727 50.51 4.75 -2.07
C ASP A 727 49.87 6.12 -2.18
N ILE A 728 48.72 6.23 -2.85
CA ILE A 728 47.96 7.48 -2.94
C ILE A 728 47.47 7.92 -1.55
N THR A 729 46.89 7.02 -0.76
CA THR A 729 46.38 7.35 0.58
C THR A 729 47.53 7.70 1.54
N ARG A 730 48.69 7.06 1.41
CA ARG A 730 49.87 7.39 2.18
C ARG A 730 50.41 8.78 1.80
N ALA A 731 50.49 9.12 0.53
CA ALA A 731 50.93 10.44 0.09
C ALA A 731 50.03 11.56 0.56
N LEU A 732 48.71 11.32 0.64
CA LEU A 732 47.77 12.26 1.21
C LEU A 732 47.94 12.40 2.72
N ALA A 733 48.17 11.30 3.45
CA ALA A 733 48.42 11.31 4.87
C ALA A 733 49.77 12.02 5.20
N ASP A 734 50.84 11.75 4.48
CA ASP A 734 52.16 12.38 4.63
C ASP A 734 52.10 13.90 4.34
N SER A 735 51.16 14.31 3.45
CA SER A 735 50.91 15.74 3.20
C SER A 735 50.02 16.40 4.27
N HIS A 736 49.68 15.69 5.37
CA HIS A 736 48.79 16.14 6.45
C HIS A 736 47.40 16.57 5.93
N VAL A 737 46.87 15.90 4.91
CA VAL A 737 45.60 16.19 4.29
C VAL A 737 44.58 15.17 4.71
N ASN A 738 43.42 15.62 5.23
CA ASN A 738 42.35 14.74 5.61
C ASN A 738 41.56 14.29 4.40
N LEU A 739 41.42 12.95 4.22
CA LEU A 739 40.64 12.37 3.14
C LEU A 739 39.21 12.18 3.59
N VAL A 740 38.27 12.89 2.96
CA VAL A 740 36.86 12.87 3.27
C VAL A 740 36.12 11.78 2.46
N SER A 741 36.48 11.63 1.18
CA SER A 741 35.90 10.58 0.35
C SER A 741 36.85 10.21 -0.80
N ALA A 742 36.79 8.95 -1.26
CA ALA A 742 37.52 8.45 -2.41
C ALA A 742 36.59 7.60 -3.27
N SER A 743 36.71 7.77 -4.61
CA SER A 743 36.04 6.95 -5.60
C SER A 743 37.06 6.59 -6.68
N ILE A 744 37.22 5.32 -6.95
CA ILE A 744 38.21 4.82 -7.90
C ILE A 744 37.51 3.90 -8.89
N ALA A 745 37.78 4.11 -10.17
CA ALA A 745 37.32 3.28 -11.27
C ALA A 745 38.49 2.90 -12.16
N THR A 746 38.59 1.62 -12.54
CA THR A 746 39.58 1.12 -13.49
C THR A 746 38.90 0.84 -14.81
N SER A 747 39.43 1.41 -15.89
CA SER A 747 38.95 1.15 -17.25
C SER A 747 39.45 -0.21 -17.76
N ARG A 748 38.92 -0.67 -18.89
CA ARG A 748 39.37 -1.92 -19.56
C ARG A 748 40.85 -1.88 -19.99
N ASP A 749 41.38 -0.68 -20.21
CA ASP A 749 42.74 -0.43 -20.64
C ASP A 749 43.71 -0.29 -19.46
N ARG A 750 43.30 -0.72 -18.26
CA ARG A 750 44.06 -0.61 -17.01
C ARG A 750 44.43 0.83 -16.61
N VAL A 751 43.66 1.82 -17.04
CA VAL A 751 43.81 3.17 -16.55
C VAL A 751 42.85 3.36 -15.37
N VAL A 752 43.39 3.76 -14.23
CA VAL A 752 42.66 4.10 -13.02
C VAL A 752 42.34 5.58 -13.01
N THR A 753 41.08 5.91 -12.86
CA THR A 753 40.65 7.28 -12.55
C THR A 753 40.17 7.31 -11.10
N GLY A 754 40.94 7.95 -10.22
CA GLY A 754 40.60 8.15 -8.80
C GLY A 754 40.12 9.58 -8.55
N ARG A 755 39.00 9.72 -7.86
CA ARG A 755 38.51 11.01 -7.37
C ARG A 755 38.55 11.03 -5.85
N PHE A 756 39.29 11.98 -5.30
CA PHE A 756 39.50 12.13 -3.85
C PHE A 756 39.01 13.49 -3.41
N VAL A 757 38.14 13.52 -2.41
CA VAL A 757 37.72 14.76 -1.76
C VAL A 757 38.56 14.89 -0.50
N VAL A 758 39.37 15.94 -0.45
CA VAL A 758 40.33 16.23 0.61
C VAL A 758 39.97 17.53 1.31
N GLU A 759 40.27 17.62 2.57
CA GLU A 759 40.10 18.81 3.39
C GLU A 759 41.45 19.49 3.60
N LEU A 760 41.58 20.74 3.17
CA LEU A 760 42.80 21.55 3.24
C LEU A 760 42.61 22.73 4.18
N ALA A 761 43.56 22.97 5.05
CA ALA A 761 43.56 24.13 5.94
C ALA A 761 44.03 25.43 5.26
N GLU A 762 44.88 25.32 4.21
CA GLU A 762 45.44 26.46 3.46
C GLU A 762 45.49 26.17 1.95
N VAL A 763 45.29 27.21 1.15
CA VAL A 763 45.25 27.11 -0.31
C VAL A 763 46.57 26.59 -0.87
N GLY A 764 47.72 27.02 -0.28
CA GLY A 764 49.08 26.60 -0.68
C GLY A 764 49.34 25.10 -0.53
N HIS A 765 48.65 24.41 0.33
CA HIS A 765 48.80 22.96 0.54
C HIS A 765 48.29 22.15 -0.66
N LEU A 766 47.41 22.70 -1.51
CA LEU A 766 46.90 22.01 -2.70
C LEU A 766 48.01 21.67 -3.68
N ASP A 767 48.86 22.66 -4.01
CA ASP A 767 49.94 22.48 -4.96
C ASP A 767 50.97 21.46 -4.46
N HIS A 768 51.26 21.50 -3.14
CA HIS A 768 52.14 20.54 -2.52
C HIS A 768 51.56 19.10 -2.58
N THR A 769 50.30 18.95 -2.29
CA THR A 769 49.59 17.66 -2.35
C THR A 769 49.53 17.11 -3.77
N LEU A 770 49.20 17.96 -4.77
CA LEU A 770 49.20 17.56 -6.17
C LEU A 770 50.60 17.16 -6.66
N ALA A 771 51.65 17.86 -6.22
CA ALA A 771 53.04 17.50 -6.52
C ALA A 771 53.45 16.18 -5.87
N ALA A 772 53.01 15.89 -4.65
CA ALA A 772 53.25 14.62 -3.97
C ALA A 772 52.57 13.45 -4.69
N LEU A 773 51.34 13.61 -5.11
CA LEU A 773 50.56 12.59 -5.88
C LEU A 773 51.19 12.31 -7.25
N ARG A 774 51.71 13.32 -7.95
CA ARG A 774 52.41 13.15 -9.25
C ARG A 774 53.74 12.41 -9.13
N ARG A 775 54.33 12.32 -7.93
CA ARG A 775 55.59 11.56 -7.70
C ARG A 775 55.35 10.08 -7.48
N ILE A 776 54.12 9.65 -7.33
CA ILE A 776 53.79 8.23 -7.16
C ILE A 776 54.00 7.49 -8.48
N ASP A 777 54.72 6.40 -8.40
CA ASP A 777 55.02 5.57 -9.57
C ASP A 777 53.73 5.07 -10.23
N GLY A 778 53.58 5.30 -11.53
CA GLY A 778 52.36 4.95 -12.29
C GLY A 778 51.29 6.02 -12.36
N VAL A 779 51.39 7.15 -11.65
CA VAL A 779 50.50 8.29 -11.79
C VAL A 779 50.88 9.14 -12.99
N PHE A 780 49.94 9.31 -13.92
CA PHE A 780 50.15 10.13 -15.10
C PHE A 780 49.81 11.60 -14.88
N GLU A 781 48.71 11.82 -14.21
CA GLU A 781 48.20 13.14 -13.92
C GLU A 781 47.51 13.19 -12.54
N ALA A 782 47.77 14.26 -11.81
CA ALA A 782 46.99 14.64 -10.62
C ALA A 782 46.60 16.11 -10.73
N ARG A 783 45.33 16.38 -10.72
CA ARG A 783 44.80 17.75 -10.90
C ARG A 783 43.61 18.01 -9.99
N ARG A 784 43.34 19.29 -9.72
CA ARG A 784 42.06 19.68 -9.10
C ARG A 784 40.97 19.41 -10.13
N SER A 785 39.94 18.64 -9.74
CA SER A 785 38.76 18.39 -10.59
C SER A 785 37.97 19.67 -10.74
N LEU A 786 37.97 20.22 -11.93
CA LEU A 786 37.02 21.25 -12.36
C LEU A 786 35.81 20.46 -12.84
N SER A 787 34.68 20.60 -12.17
CA SER A 787 33.38 19.91 -12.47
C SER A 787 33.28 19.33 -13.89
N ALA A 788 33.34 18.02 -14.01
CA ALA A 788 33.46 17.37 -15.29
C ALA A 788 32.20 17.55 -16.14
N ALA A 789 32.34 18.19 -17.29
CA ALA A 789 31.47 17.96 -18.44
C ALA A 789 31.53 16.45 -18.77
N ARG A 790 30.40 15.76 -18.73
CA ARG A 790 30.27 14.42 -19.33
C ARG A 790 30.64 14.56 -20.79
N ARG A 791 31.84 14.08 -21.19
CA ARG A 791 32.07 13.75 -22.57
C ARG A 791 31.17 12.57 -22.88
N SER A 792 30.08 12.82 -23.60
CA SER A 792 29.32 11.83 -24.32
C SER A 792 30.23 11.24 -25.41
N ASN A 793 30.52 9.97 -25.28
CA ASN A 793 30.74 9.05 -26.40
C ASN A 793 29.90 7.80 -26.16
#